data_2657ef96c4d2758c39d851854cd366ce
#
_entry.id   2657ef96c4d2758c39d851854cd366ce
#
_cell.length_a   1.000
_cell.length_b   1.000
_cell.length_c   1.000
_cell.angle_alpha   90.00
_cell.angle_beta   90.00
_cell.angle_gamma   90.00
#
_symmetry.space_group_name_H-M   'P 1'
#
loop_
_entity.id
_entity.type
_entity.pdbx_description
1 polymer ?
#
loop_
_entity_poly.entity_id
_entity_poly.type
_entity_poly.pdbx_seq_one_letter_code
_entity_poly.pdbx_strand_id
1 'polypeptide(L)'
;MRKSDKKVSSKYLVLGIIFIVTMVLTFLSMSFESVTPSATTMSAATIPVITMQSEEGNEFNSLHGFTQEINQALINDNLTPVAKTRQLPIIIHNYGAEVQELTYKIRNLSDNGLIENTKVTELVNNGETITATLNIKNLIDDNTQYALEIILETSTHEEIHYYTRIITGEDYSIDDKFAFVEDFNACTFNQDRLSEIQKYIETSSAGNNNNFGKVNINSTLSQIGWGDMGPYVESQLIPVIKEISKDVAVITFDYKIGAINEYESYDSYNVYEYYRIRQTTSGFYLLNYEREANQIFDGKNDILSTAKINLGIQSGTTAEFNSDEKGTYSYFVNEGSLWCYNIDTNMYTRVFSFNADETDGIRENYNQHGIKILNVSNDGNCDFIVYGYMNRGEHEGESGVSLCKYSYEDNIVEERLYIPMDKPYDILSQNVGRIAYLADENTFYILMDDTLYSIDIVSKEVMTVVSGLVDGTYAVSENGDAIAYSMNGRLYSTDSIRIFNMSTDSEKIIKADDNEYIRCLGYINGDFVYGIADKADILIKEDGSRTFAMYRLEIMDSDYNVIKEYEQPGVYVSDASVSDMRINLTRVVKSGDGDYESTSIDQLINKDENKQEDGLTLETIVTDNRKQELAIKLMKALPAGSVEFRTSSEVSYKDNALLELDNDFAGDGRYYVYGYGRFQDSTTQISKAIILANDTYGSVNDYNANTIWKRYRNTSAQIKGLSIIDAGSSLRTALQTVASYAGAQFDINAYIQDKTADEILSLIPGVAGLSVKSVTVDKMLNFIDNGCPVIGKSGSESYVIITGYDSKNITYIDTASDSMVTVALTDASKMFNQWENVFITYYMN
;
A
#
# COMPACT_ATOMS: atom_id res chain seq x y z
N MET A 1 -66.21 65.06 13.01
CA MET A 1 -64.92 64.49 13.41
C MET A 1 -65.15 63.07 13.87
N ARG A 2 -65.35 62.05 13.02
CA ARG A 2 -65.35 60.64 13.39
C ARG A 2 -65.28 59.70 12.16
N LYS A 3 -64.50 59.99 11.13
CA LYS A 3 -64.23 59.10 9.97
C LYS A 3 -62.79 58.89 9.65
N SER A 4 -61.81 59.49 10.42
CA SER A 4 -60.42 59.40 10.16
C SER A 4 -59.79 58.20 10.91
N ASP A 5 -60.29 57.88 12.11
CA ASP A 5 -59.64 56.84 12.97
C ASP A 5 -59.82 55.40 12.49
N LYS A 6 -60.93 55.10 11.77
CA LYS A 6 -61.15 53.74 11.23
C LYS A 6 -60.29 53.37 10.03
N LYS A 7 -59.78 54.35 9.23
CA LYS A 7 -58.91 54.13 8.07
C LYS A 7 -57.49 53.86 8.48
N VAL A 8 -57.02 54.47 9.57
CA VAL A 8 -55.67 54.25 10.10
C VAL A 8 -55.55 52.90 10.78
N SER A 9 -56.55 52.48 11.56
CA SER A 9 -56.65 51.16 12.18
C SER A 9 -56.68 50.02 11.15
N SER A 10 -57.39 50.18 10.04
CA SER A 10 -57.45 49.19 8.95
C SER A 10 -56.11 49.05 8.23
N LYS A 11 -55.34 50.10 8.04
CA LYS A 11 -54.01 50.05 7.43
C LYS A 11 -53.01 49.28 8.29
N TYR A 12 -53.00 49.49 9.59
CA TYR A 12 -52.12 48.79 10.52
C TYR A 12 -52.52 47.32 10.64
N LEU A 13 -53.79 46.99 10.54
CA LEU A 13 -54.27 45.60 10.52
C LEU A 13 -53.83 44.89 9.24
N VAL A 14 -53.90 45.53 8.06
CA VAL A 14 -53.43 45.00 6.79
C VAL A 14 -51.91 44.85 6.81
N LEU A 15 -51.15 45.81 7.34
CA LEU A 15 -49.71 45.70 7.51
C LEU A 15 -49.34 44.53 8.46
N GLY A 16 -50.04 44.37 9.56
CA GLY A 16 -49.86 43.23 10.48
C GLY A 16 -50.11 41.88 9.82
N ILE A 17 -51.15 41.76 8.99
CA ILE A 17 -51.43 40.55 8.22
C ILE A 17 -50.32 40.29 7.19
N ILE A 18 -49.89 41.29 6.45
CA ILE A 18 -48.79 41.17 5.49
C ILE A 18 -47.50 40.69 6.20
N PHE A 19 -47.18 41.31 7.35
CA PHE A 19 -46.02 40.91 8.16
C PHE A 19 -46.12 39.44 8.61
N ILE A 20 -47.27 38.99 9.13
CA ILE A 20 -47.46 37.63 9.56
C ILE A 20 -47.40 36.67 8.35
N VAL A 21 -48.02 37.00 7.22
CA VAL A 21 -47.92 36.20 6.00
C VAL A 21 -46.51 36.11 5.47
N THR A 22 -45.77 37.20 5.46
CA THR A 22 -44.33 37.17 5.06
C THR A 22 -43.52 36.38 6.03
N MET A 23 -43.76 36.50 7.33
CA MET A 23 -43.06 35.72 8.36
C MET A 23 -43.36 34.19 8.25
N VAL A 24 -44.63 33.85 7.97
CA VAL A 24 -45.04 32.45 7.73
C VAL A 24 -44.43 31.92 6.42
N LEU A 25 -44.41 32.71 5.36
CA LEU A 25 -43.77 32.33 4.09
C LEU A 25 -42.24 32.19 4.22
N THR A 26 -41.58 33.09 4.97
CA THR A 26 -40.16 32.96 5.26
C THR A 26 -39.89 31.74 6.16
N PHE A 27 -40.71 31.51 7.16
CA PHE A 27 -40.59 30.32 8.02
C PHE A 27 -40.85 29.03 7.24
N LEU A 28 -41.83 29.01 6.35
CA LEU A 28 -42.06 27.87 5.44
C LEU A 28 -40.94 27.71 4.44
N SER A 29 -40.33 28.77 3.90
CA SER A 29 -39.15 28.65 3.01
C SER A 29 -37.89 28.20 3.74
N MET A 30 -37.71 28.59 5.01
CA MET A 30 -36.62 28.08 5.86
C MET A 30 -36.88 26.64 6.37
N SER A 31 -38.20 26.22 6.43
CA SER A 31 -38.54 24.83 6.76
C SER A 31 -38.57 23.91 5.54
N PHE A 32 -38.38 24.44 4.33
CA PHE A 32 -38.09 23.73 3.11
C PHE A 32 -36.62 23.88 2.71
N GLU A 33 -35.70 24.06 3.65
CA GLU A 33 -34.40 23.52 3.45
C GLU A 33 -34.62 22.01 3.32
N SER A 34 -34.48 21.51 2.11
CA SER A 34 -34.43 20.10 1.84
C SER A 34 -33.45 19.52 2.85
N VAL A 35 -33.97 18.76 3.82
CA VAL A 35 -33.18 17.81 4.54
C VAL A 35 -32.62 16.94 3.41
N THR A 36 -31.41 17.28 2.93
CA THR A 36 -30.64 16.33 2.17
C THR A 36 -30.58 15.11 3.08
N PRO A 37 -31.09 13.95 2.67
CA PRO A 37 -30.96 12.76 3.49
C PRO A 37 -29.48 12.64 3.77
N SER A 38 -29.11 12.78 5.04
CA SER A 38 -27.74 12.59 5.45
C SER A 38 -27.36 11.19 5.05
N ALA A 39 -26.31 11.09 4.29
CA ALA A 39 -25.42 9.95 4.11
C ALA A 39 -26.02 8.57 4.30
N THR A 40 -25.57 7.73 3.44
CA THR A 40 -25.58 6.27 3.51
C THR A 40 -26.61 5.64 4.43
N THR A 41 -27.50 4.96 3.82
CA THR A 41 -28.53 4.13 4.42
C THR A 41 -28.02 2.80 4.98
N MET A 42 -26.72 2.72 5.27
CA MET A 42 -26.13 1.66 6.08
C MET A 42 -26.30 1.96 7.56
N SER A 43 -26.38 0.94 8.41
CA SER A 43 -26.32 1.09 9.86
C SER A 43 -25.06 1.87 10.27
N ALA A 44 -25.21 2.71 11.31
CA ALA A 44 -24.09 3.47 11.84
C ALA A 44 -23.04 2.52 12.45
N ALA A 45 -21.79 2.94 12.46
CA ALA A 45 -20.72 2.22 13.14
C ALA A 45 -21.00 2.11 14.65
N THR A 46 -20.68 0.96 15.23
CA THR A 46 -20.97 0.62 16.62
C THR A 46 -19.71 0.23 17.40
N ILE A 47 -18.63 -0.12 16.72
CA ILE A 47 -17.40 -0.63 17.33
C ILE A 47 -16.61 0.49 18.01
N PRO A 48 -16.17 0.32 19.27
CA PRO A 48 -15.27 1.24 19.95
C PRO A 48 -13.92 1.39 19.25
N VAL A 49 -13.21 2.49 19.51
CA VAL A 49 -11.82 2.70 19.12
C VAL A 49 -10.95 2.71 20.38
N ILE A 50 -9.77 2.09 20.32
CA ILE A 50 -8.80 2.10 21.42
C ILE A 50 -7.62 2.97 21.02
N THR A 51 -7.22 3.90 21.91
CA THR A 51 -5.96 4.63 21.80
C THR A 51 -5.03 4.27 22.93
N MET A 52 -3.73 4.30 22.67
CA MET A 52 -2.72 4.20 23.72
C MET A 52 -2.55 5.56 24.39
N GLN A 53 -2.11 5.56 25.65
CA GLN A 53 -1.82 6.79 26.36
C GLN A 53 -0.38 6.81 26.86
N SER A 54 0.32 7.93 26.63
CA SER A 54 1.67 8.15 27.11
C SER A 54 1.72 8.43 28.63
N GLU A 55 2.92 8.52 29.19
CA GLU A 55 3.09 8.88 30.61
C GLU A 55 2.61 10.32 30.91
N GLU A 56 2.68 11.24 29.97
CA GLU A 56 2.19 12.61 30.09
C GLU A 56 0.69 12.74 29.78
N GLY A 57 0.05 11.67 29.31
CA GLY A 57 -1.38 11.60 29.04
C GLY A 57 -1.75 11.85 27.57
N ASN A 58 -0.79 11.95 26.65
CA ASN A 58 -1.05 12.12 25.23
C ASN A 58 -1.58 10.83 24.61
N GLU A 59 -2.60 10.92 23.78
CA GLU A 59 -3.13 9.79 23.01
C GLU A 59 -2.28 9.54 21.76
N PHE A 60 -2.05 8.25 21.45
CA PHE A 60 -1.34 7.83 20.25
C PHE A 60 -1.79 6.43 19.80
N ASN A 61 -1.45 6.01 18.59
CA ASN A 61 -1.78 4.70 18.04
C ASN A 61 -3.27 4.35 18.18
N SER A 62 -4.13 4.91 17.34
CA SER A 62 -5.54 4.51 17.27
C SER A 62 -5.67 3.12 16.69
N LEU A 63 -6.36 2.23 17.42
CA LEU A 63 -6.65 0.87 17.01
C LEU A 63 -8.13 0.74 16.66
N HIS A 64 -8.42 0.20 15.49
CA HIS A 64 -9.77 -0.13 15.04
C HIS A 64 -10.05 -1.61 15.26
N GLY A 65 -11.27 -1.93 15.68
CA GLY A 65 -11.63 -3.27 16.10
C GLY A 65 -12.07 -4.14 14.93
N PHE A 66 -11.63 -5.40 14.94
CA PHE A 66 -12.09 -6.43 14.01
C PHE A 66 -13.05 -7.40 14.72
N THR A 67 -14.17 -7.72 14.07
CA THR A 67 -15.14 -8.73 14.56
C THR A 67 -14.75 -10.15 14.16
N GLN A 68 -13.62 -10.30 13.49
CA GLN A 68 -13.01 -11.56 13.11
C GLN A 68 -11.51 -11.55 13.47
N GLU A 69 -10.91 -12.72 13.62
CA GLU A 69 -9.45 -12.82 13.81
C GLU A 69 -8.73 -12.50 12.50
N ILE A 70 -7.71 -11.63 12.57
CA ILE A 70 -6.83 -11.26 11.46
C ILE A 70 -5.45 -11.85 11.69
N ASN A 71 -4.76 -12.22 10.61
CA ASN A 71 -3.38 -12.69 10.71
C ASN A 71 -2.46 -11.58 11.26
N GLN A 72 -2.09 -11.72 12.54
CA GLN A 72 -1.35 -10.71 13.29
C GLN A 72 0.04 -10.42 12.70
N ALA A 73 0.66 -11.39 12.03
CA ALA A 73 1.96 -11.20 11.39
C ALA A 73 1.92 -10.20 10.22
N LEU A 74 0.77 -10.07 9.56
CA LEU A 74 0.56 -9.14 8.45
C LEU A 74 0.20 -7.72 8.91
N ILE A 75 -0.17 -7.53 10.19
CA ILE A 75 -0.49 -6.22 10.74
C ILE A 75 0.80 -5.49 11.11
N ASN A 76 1.10 -4.41 10.42
CA ASN A 76 2.27 -3.56 10.65
C ASN A 76 1.92 -2.07 10.71
N ASP A 77 0.70 -1.78 11.16
CA ASP A 77 0.14 -0.42 11.12
C ASP A 77 0.76 0.49 12.17
N ASN A 78 1.14 -0.07 13.32
CA ASN A 78 1.72 0.71 14.41
C ASN A 78 2.60 -0.14 15.32
N LEU A 79 3.48 0.54 16.06
CA LEU A 79 4.34 -0.01 17.09
C LEU A 79 4.14 0.76 18.40
N THR A 80 3.76 0.07 19.47
CA THR A 80 3.47 0.64 20.78
C THR A 80 4.64 0.42 21.73
N PRO A 81 5.40 1.46 22.08
CA PRO A 81 6.42 1.36 23.12
C PRO A 81 5.77 1.20 24.50
N VAL A 82 6.22 0.21 25.24
CA VAL A 82 5.78 -0.07 26.59
C VAL A 82 6.82 0.49 27.57
N ALA A 83 6.37 1.26 28.54
CA ALA A 83 7.21 1.81 29.60
C ALA A 83 7.98 0.72 30.37
N LYS A 84 9.12 1.06 30.97
CA LYS A 84 9.91 0.13 31.80
C LYS A 84 9.14 -0.43 32.99
N THR A 85 8.10 0.27 33.45
CA THR A 85 7.16 -0.20 34.45
C THR A 85 6.29 -1.35 33.96
N ARG A 86 6.32 -1.65 32.65
CA ARG A 86 5.46 -2.63 31.97
C ARG A 86 3.97 -2.35 32.09
N GLN A 87 3.64 -1.09 32.32
CA GLN A 87 2.27 -0.59 32.33
C GLN A 87 2.00 0.11 31.00
N LEU A 88 0.90 -0.25 30.37
CA LEU A 88 0.41 0.39 29.14
C LEU A 88 -0.99 0.91 29.39
N PRO A 89 -1.14 2.23 29.65
CA PRO A 89 -2.45 2.85 29.74
C PRO A 89 -3.13 2.92 28.39
N ILE A 90 -4.43 2.66 28.36
CA ILE A 90 -5.28 2.73 27.17
C ILE A 90 -6.55 3.53 27.46
N ILE A 91 -7.08 4.11 26.41
CA ILE A 91 -8.39 4.78 26.40
C ILE A 91 -9.28 4.07 25.37
N ILE A 92 -10.45 3.67 25.79
CA ILE A 92 -11.49 3.10 24.93
C ILE A 92 -12.51 4.21 24.69
N HIS A 93 -12.59 4.71 23.48
CA HIS A 93 -13.64 5.61 22.99
C HIS A 93 -14.84 4.73 22.65
N ASN A 94 -15.81 4.69 23.56
CA ASN A 94 -16.89 3.69 23.52
C ASN A 94 -18.03 4.05 22.57
N TYR A 95 -18.18 5.33 22.18
CA TYR A 95 -19.26 5.82 21.33
C TYR A 95 -20.65 5.32 21.71
N GLY A 96 -20.89 5.13 23.01
CA GLY A 96 -22.14 4.63 23.55
C GLY A 96 -22.24 3.09 23.64
N ALA A 97 -21.24 2.35 23.19
CA ALA A 97 -21.18 0.90 23.38
C ALA A 97 -20.98 0.54 24.86
N GLU A 98 -21.67 -0.47 25.33
CA GLU A 98 -21.51 -1.00 26.69
C GLU A 98 -20.43 -2.07 26.70
N VAL A 99 -19.24 -1.72 27.21
CA VAL A 99 -18.10 -2.65 27.34
C VAL A 99 -18.30 -3.52 28.57
N GLN A 100 -18.29 -4.84 28.39
CA GLN A 100 -18.54 -5.85 29.42
C GLN A 100 -17.25 -6.47 29.95
N GLU A 101 -16.31 -6.78 29.07
CA GLU A 101 -15.04 -7.41 29.38
C GLU A 101 -13.89 -6.86 28.55
N LEU A 102 -12.70 -6.84 29.16
CA LEU A 102 -11.44 -6.49 28.50
C LEU A 102 -10.41 -7.57 28.80
N THR A 103 -9.87 -8.18 27.77
CA THR A 103 -8.78 -9.17 27.84
C THR A 103 -7.67 -8.76 26.88
N TYR A 104 -6.42 -9.12 27.18
CA TYR A 104 -5.35 -9.00 26.20
C TYR A 104 -4.50 -10.27 26.11
N LYS A 105 -3.98 -10.52 24.92
CA LYS A 105 -3.04 -11.61 24.62
C LYS A 105 -1.74 -11.02 24.05
N ILE A 106 -0.60 -11.61 24.42
CA ILE A 106 0.70 -11.30 23.82
C ILE A 106 1.22 -12.57 23.16
N ARG A 107 1.65 -12.42 21.91
CA ARG A 107 2.17 -13.52 21.10
C ARG A 107 3.53 -13.18 20.50
N ASN A 108 4.33 -14.20 20.28
CA ASN A 108 5.53 -14.09 19.46
C ASN A 108 5.14 -13.91 17.98
N LEU A 109 5.78 -12.97 17.29
CA LEU A 109 5.48 -12.70 15.88
C LEU A 109 5.91 -13.85 14.96
N SER A 110 7.05 -14.51 15.24
CA SER A 110 7.62 -15.50 14.31
C SER A 110 6.91 -16.85 14.29
N ASP A 111 6.34 -17.30 15.41
CA ASP A 111 5.70 -18.62 15.54
C ASP A 111 4.25 -18.55 16.09
N ASN A 112 3.73 -17.32 16.27
CA ASN A 112 2.42 -17.03 16.85
C ASN A 112 2.21 -17.66 18.26
N GLY A 113 3.29 -18.02 18.94
CA GLY A 113 3.27 -18.65 20.27
C GLY A 113 2.69 -17.73 21.34
N LEU A 114 1.67 -18.20 22.05
CA LEU A 114 1.03 -17.45 23.13
C LEU A 114 1.98 -17.32 24.33
N ILE A 115 2.31 -16.09 24.73
CA ILE A 115 3.17 -15.77 25.88
C ILE A 115 2.35 -15.37 27.10
N GLU A 116 1.34 -14.53 26.89
CA GLU A 116 0.49 -14.02 27.95
C GLU A 116 -0.97 -13.97 27.50
N ASN A 117 -1.88 -14.26 28.44
CA ASN A 117 -3.32 -14.03 28.31
C ASN A 117 -3.83 -13.52 29.67
N THR A 118 -4.37 -12.31 29.72
CA THR A 118 -4.73 -11.65 30.98
C THR A 118 -6.02 -10.88 30.84
N LYS A 119 -6.96 -11.11 31.77
CA LYS A 119 -8.18 -10.32 31.92
C LYS A 119 -7.89 -9.06 32.73
N VAL A 120 -8.34 -7.91 32.25
CA VAL A 120 -8.23 -6.61 32.92
C VAL A 120 -9.50 -6.39 33.76
N THR A 121 -9.36 -6.18 35.05
CA THR A 121 -10.49 -6.06 35.97
C THR A 121 -10.77 -4.62 36.41
N GLU A 122 -9.81 -3.73 36.24
CA GLU A 122 -9.92 -2.31 36.63
C GLU A 122 -10.24 -1.46 35.40
N LEU A 123 -11.52 -1.19 35.23
CA LEU A 123 -12.03 -0.31 34.18
C LEU A 123 -12.66 0.92 34.83
N VAL A 124 -12.21 2.11 34.38
CA VAL A 124 -12.78 3.37 34.89
C VAL A 124 -13.61 3.99 33.78
N ASN A 125 -14.92 3.93 33.91
CA ASN A 125 -15.87 4.47 32.96
C ASN A 125 -16.19 5.93 33.30
N ASN A 126 -15.91 6.84 32.36
CA ASN A 126 -16.15 8.29 32.44
C ASN A 126 -17.33 8.75 31.55
N GLY A 127 -18.11 7.82 31.02
CA GLY A 127 -19.25 8.06 30.13
C GLY A 127 -18.89 7.84 28.66
N GLU A 128 -18.20 8.76 28.04
CA GLU A 128 -17.80 8.68 26.62
C GLU A 128 -16.52 7.86 26.41
N THR A 129 -15.73 7.72 27.49
CA THR A 129 -14.46 6.98 27.47
C THR A 129 -14.34 6.03 28.66
N ILE A 130 -13.61 4.95 28.43
CA ILE A 130 -13.22 4.01 29.48
C ILE A 130 -11.70 3.95 29.52
N THR A 131 -11.09 4.16 30.66
CA THR A 131 -9.65 4.04 30.84
C THR A 131 -9.29 2.74 31.56
N ALA A 132 -8.20 2.13 31.12
CA ALA A 132 -7.65 0.92 31.69
C ALA A 132 -6.12 0.91 31.60
N THR A 133 -5.47 0.06 32.41
CA THR A 133 -4.01 -0.14 32.31
C THR A 133 -3.72 -1.63 32.12
N LEU A 134 -3.04 -1.96 31.02
CA LEU A 134 -2.53 -3.29 30.76
C LEU A 134 -1.23 -3.49 31.55
N ASN A 135 -1.23 -4.42 32.50
CA ASN A 135 -0.07 -4.74 33.32
C ASN A 135 0.69 -5.94 32.74
N ILE A 136 1.59 -5.67 31.80
CA ILE A 136 2.32 -6.67 31.03
C ILE A 136 3.34 -7.39 31.90
N LYS A 137 3.28 -8.72 31.93
CA LYS A 137 4.19 -9.54 32.73
C LYS A 137 5.61 -9.52 32.19
N ASN A 138 6.58 -9.82 33.05
CA ASN A 138 7.98 -9.92 32.66
C ASN A 138 8.27 -11.26 31.95
N LEU A 139 7.65 -11.47 30.79
CA LEU A 139 7.77 -12.66 29.94
C LEU A 139 8.24 -12.36 28.53
N ILE A 140 8.42 -11.06 28.22
CA ILE A 140 8.91 -10.56 26.93
C ILE A 140 10.30 -9.95 27.08
N ASP A 141 11.12 -10.13 26.08
CA ASP A 141 12.51 -9.65 26.05
C ASP A 141 12.58 -8.18 25.63
N ASP A 142 13.57 -7.48 26.17
CA ASP A 142 13.85 -6.08 25.81
C ASP A 142 14.29 -5.97 24.34
N ASN A 143 13.87 -4.89 23.68
CA ASN A 143 14.18 -4.57 22.28
C ASN A 143 13.72 -5.62 21.24
N THR A 144 12.77 -6.48 21.64
CA THR A 144 12.13 -7.46 20.78
C THR A 144 10.66 -7.06 20.58
N GLN A 145 10.16 -7.19 19.37
CA GLN A 145 8.76 -6.90 19.06
C GLN A 145 7.89 -8.14 19.26
N TYR A 146 6.69 -7.89 19.79
CA TYR A 146 5.65 -8.89 20.02
C TYR A 146 4.32 -8.38 19.50
N ALA A 147 3.42 -9.28 19.15
CA ALA A 147 2.04 -8.93 18.85
C ALA A 147 1.26 -8.78 20.16
N LEU A 148 0.54 -7.68 20.31
CA LEU A 148 -0.47 -7.44 21.35
C LEU A 148 -1.85 -7.43 20.68
N GLU A 149 -2.70 -8.34 21.12
CA GLU A 149 -4.11 -8.42 20.80
C GLU A 149 -4.91 -7.97 22.03
N ILE A 150 -5.74 -6.94 21.87
CA ILE A 150 -6.70 -6.50 22.90
C ILE A 150 -8.08 -6.97 22.44
N ILE A 151 -8.83 -7.59 23.33
CA ILE A 151 -10.15 -8.14 23.05
C ILE A 151 -11.18 -7.45 23.95
N LEU A 152 -12.17 -6.84 23.32
CA LEU A 152 -13.34 -6.28 23.99
C LEU A 152 -14.55 -7.19 23.79
N GLU A 153 -15.32 -7.39 24.85
CA GLU A 153 -16.69 -7.87 24.80
C GLU A 153 -17.62 -6.69 25.03
N THR A 154 -18.64 -6.55 24.20
CA THR A 154 -19.68 -5.52 24.35
C THR A 154 -21.06 -6.16 24.41
N SER A 155 -22.08 -5.35 24.64
CA SER A 155 -23.47 -5.86 24.61
C SER A 155 -23.95 -6.29 23.22
N THR A 156 -23.23 -5.92 22.16
CA THR A 156 -23.58 -6.21 20.75
C THR A 156 -22.63 -7.17 20.06
N HIS A 157 -21.40 -7.31 20.54
CA HIS A 157 -20.37 -8.18 19.95
C HIS A 157 -19.71 -9.02 21.06
N GLU A 158 -19.58 -10.32 20.81
CA GLU A 158 -18.96 -11.26 21.76
C GLU A 158 -17.45 -11.04 21.86
N GLU A 159 -16.76 -10.82 20.74
CA GLU A 159 -15.33 -10.50 20.71
C GLU A 159 -15.08 -9.44 19.62
N ILE A 160 -14.32 -8.41 19.99
CA ILE A 160 -13.77 -7.41 19.06
C ILE A 160 -12.28 -7.37 19.29
N HIS A 161 -11.50 -7.62 18.23
CA HIS A 161 -10.05 -7.79 18.29
C HIS A 161 -9.34 -6.51 17.82
N TYR A 162 -8.41 -6.01 18.63
CA TYR A 162 -7.58 -4.84 18.31
C TYR A 162 -6.11 -5.25 18.33
N TYR A 163 -5.35 -4.87 17.34
CA TYR A 163 -3.99 -5.34 17.14
C TYR A 163 -2.98 -4.21 17.13
N THR A 164 -1.87 -4.40 17.82
CA THR A 164 -0.66 -3.57 17.74
C THR A 164 0.58 -4.42 17.99
N ARG A 165 1.72 -3.97 17.51
CA ARG A 165 3.00 -4.52 17.96
C ARG A 165 3.48 -3.75 19.17
N ILE A 166 4.13 -4.44 20.10
CA ILE A 166 4.71 -3.83 21.30
C ILE A 166 6.20 -4.05 21.35
N ILE A 167 6.92 -3.10 21.98
CA ILE A 167 8.35 -3.18 22.25
C ILE A 167 8.63 -2.56 23.64
N THR A 168 9.58 -3.13 24.37
CA THR A 168 9.99 -2.63 25.70
C THR A 168 11.52 -2.61 25.83
N GLY A 169 12.05 -2.07 26.92
CA GLY A 169 13.48 -2.15 27.30
C GLY A 169 14.18 -0.80 27.39
N GLU A 170 13.80 0.21 26.66
CA GLU A 170 14.43 1.53 26.64
C GLU A 170 13.51 2.62 27.19
N ASP A 171 14.09 3.77 27.45
CA ASP A 171 13.36 5.01 27.59
C ASP A 171 13.23 5.63 26.20
N TYR A 172 12.04 5.57 25.63
CA TYR A 172 11.80 6.00 24.25
C TYR A 172 11.54 7.51 24.13
N SER A 173 11.33 8.23 25.24
CA SER A 173 11.03 9.67 25.29
C SER A 173 9.97 10.06 24.26
N ILE A 174 8.84 9.33 24.25
CA ILE A 174 7.81 9.46 23.20
C ILE A 174 7.18 10.85 23.19
N ASP A 175 6.91 11.41 24.38
CA ASP A 175 6.28 12.73 24.51
C ASP A 175 7.15 13.85 23.93
N ASP A 176 8.47 13.82 24.15
CA ASP A 176 9.40 14.75 23.51
C ASP A 176 9.37 14.66 21.98
N LYS A 177 9.26 13.42 21.45
CA LYS A 177 9.20 13.16 20.01
C LYS A 177 7.87 13.62 19.42
N PHE A 178 6.76 13.41 20.13
CA PHE A 178 5.45 13.93 19.73
C PHE A 178 5.46 15.47 19.71
N ALA A 179 5.93 16.10 20.78
CA ALA A 179 6.01 17.55 20.85
C ALA A 179 6.80 18.15 19.67
N PHE A 180 7.87 17.50 19.23
CA PHE A 180 8.65 17.94 18.07
C PHE A 180 7.86 17.86 16.75
N VAL A 181 7.19 16.73 16.46
CA VAL A 181 6.47 16.55 15.19
C VAL A 181 5.18 17.38 15.15
N GLU A 182 4.50 17.53 16.29
CA GLU A 182 3.32 18.37 16.44
C GLU A 182 3.67 19.87 16.27
N ASP A 183 4.79 20.32 16.85
CA ASP A 183 5.27 21.68 16.67
C ASP A 183 5.69 21.96 15.23
N PHE A 184 6.35 20.99 14.57
CA PHE A 184 6.67 21.10 13.14
C PHE A 184 5.38 21.19 12.31
N ASN A 185 4.40 20.34 12.53
CA ASN A 185 3.11 20.38 11.86
C ASN A 185 2.43 21.75 12.08
N ALA A 186 2.32 22.23 13.33
CA ALA A 186 1.73 23.53 13.66
C ALA A 186 2.43 24.70 12.96
N CYS A 187 3.76 24.63 12.78
CA CYS A 187 4.50 25.63 12.02
C CYS A 187 4.09 25.67 10.55
N THR A 188 3.68 24.54 9.94
CA THR A 188 3.27 24.52 8.51
C THR A 188 1.96 25.27 8.27
N PHE A 189 1.10 25.40 9.28
CA PHE A 189 -0.16 26.14 9.23
C PHE A 189 -0.04 27.61 9.67
N ASN A 190 1.12 28.02 10.16
CA ASN A 190 1.33 29.38 10.69
C ASN A 190 2.44 30.09 9.94
N GLN A 191 2.09 31.04 9.07
CA GLN A 191 3.03 31.79 8.22
C GLN A 191 4.07 32.56 9.04
N ASP A 192 3.71 33.03 10.25
CA ASP A 192 4.64 33.77 11.12
C ASP A 192 5.70 32.86 11.74
N ARG A 193 5.36 31.58 11.94
CA ARG A 193 6.24 30.55 12.51
C ARG A 193 6.97 29.71 11.48
N LEU A 194 6.56 29.75 10.22
CA LEU A 194 7.05 28.86 9.15
C LEU A 194 8.59 28.90 9.03
N SER A 195 9.22 30.04 9.28
CA SER A 195 10.69 30.17 9.26
C SER A 195 11.41 29.36 10.35
N GLU A 196 10.74 28.93 11.42
CA GLU A 196 11.31 28.15 12.52
C GLU A 196 11.73 26.73 12.06
N ILE A 197 11.01 26.17 11.07
CA ILE A 197 11.27 24.84 10.53
C ILE A 197 12.25 24.84 9.35
N GLN A 198 12.66 26.00 8.83
CA GLN A 198 13.59 26.09 7.68
C GLN A 198 14.89 25.31 7.90
N LYS A 199 15.40 25.26 9.12
CA LYS A 199 16.64 24.54 9.49
C LYS A 199 16.57 23.02 9.34
N TYR A 200 15.36 22.47 9.21
CA TYR A 200 15.12 21.02 9.06
C TYR A 200 14.89 20.62 7.62
N ILE A 201 14.77 21.56 6.68
CA ILE A 201 14.37 21.33 5.30
C ILE A 201 15.60 21.34 4.40
N GLU A 202 15.67 20.38 3.48
CA GLU A 202 16.77 20.16 2.55
C GLU A 202 16.38 20.52 1.10
N THR A 203 15.87 21.75 0.89
CA THR A 203 15.36 22.19 -0.42
C THR A 203 16.35 21.87 -1.55
N SER A 204 15.87 21.12 -2.54
CA SER A 204 16.68 20.73 -3.70
C SER A 204 15.80 20.52 -4.95
N SER A 205 16.43 20.21 -6.07
CA SER A 205 15.74 19.86 -7.32
C SER A 205 14.97 18.53 -7.26
N ALA A 206 15.15 17.75 -6.19
CA ALA A 206 14.39 16.54 -5.95
C ALA A 206 12.98 16.82 -5.38
N GLY A 207 12.73 18.05 -4.90
CA GLY A 207 11.42 18.45 -4.40
C GLY A 207 10.46 18.79 -5.54
N ASN A 208 9.26 18.22 -5.52
CA ASN A 208 8.17 18.68 -6.37
C ASN A 208 7.54 19.96 -5.77
N ASN A 209 7.58 21.06 -6.49
CA ASN A 209 7.00 22.34 -6.06
C ASN A 209 5.81 22.78 -6.92
N ASN A 210 5.30 21.90 -7.78
CA ASN A 210 4.19 22.16 -8.67
C ASN A 210 2.87 21.53 -8.22
N ASN A 211 2.88 20.80 -7.11
CA ASN A 211 1.71 20.13 -6.55
C ASN A 211 1.72 20.22 -5.03
N PHE A 212 0.60 20.58 -4.40
CA PHE A 212 0.42 20.52 -2.94
C PHE A 212 0.03 19.12 -2.46
N GLY A 213 -0.45 18.26 -3.36
CA GLY A 213 -0.83 16.89 -3.04
C GLY A 213 0.32 16.02 -2.57
N LYS A 214 1.56 16.29 -3.02
CA LYS A 214 2.74 15.56 -2.54
C LYS A 214 3.91 16.50 -2.30
N VAL A 215 4.34 16.58 -1.04
CA VAL A 215 5.39 17.47 -0.55
C VAL A 215 6.36 16.66 0.30
N ASN A 216 7.65 16.93 0.20
CA ASN A 216 8.67 16.21 0.95
C ASN A 216 9.76 17.16 1.50
N ILE A 217 10.73 16.62 2.23
CA ILE A 217 11.84 17.36 2.86
C ILE A 217 12.64 18.20 1.85
N ASN A 218 12.61 17.86 0.55
CA ASN A 218 13.32 18.60 -0.50
C ASN A 218 12.48 19.73 -1.11
N SER A 219 11.22 19.86 -0.75
CA SER A 219 10.33 20.92 -1.24
C SER A 219 10.71 22.27 -0.67
N THR A 220 10.23 23.37 -1.30
CA THR A 220 10.45 24.71 -0.77
C THR A 220 9.66 24.93 0.51
N LEU A 221 10.15 25.83 1.36
CA LEU A 221 9.47 26.18 2.60
C LEU A 221 8.02 26.68 2.36
N SER A 222 7.81 27.49 1.31
CA SER A 222 6.47 27.93 0.91
C SER A 222 5.57 26.75 0.54
N GLN A 223 6.10 25.74 -0.15
CA GLN A 223 5.33 24.55 -0.53
C GLN A 223 4.93 23.72 0.70
N ILE A 224 5.86 23.56 1.64
CA ILE A 224 5.60 22.87 2.91
C ILE A 224 4.56 23.63 3.74
N GLY A 225 4.63 24.98 3.76
CA GLY A 225 3.70 25.87 4.45
C GLY A 225 2.42 26.21 3.66
N TRP A 226 2.01 25.35 2.71
CA TRP A 226 0.77 25.46 1.95
C TRP A 226 0.62 26.68 1.02
N GLY A 227 1.69 27.46 0.80
CA GLY A 227 1.65 28.64 -0.06
C GLY A 227 0.55 29.64 0.32
N ASP A 228 -0.30 29.98 -0.65
CA ASP A 228 -1.43 30.89 -0.46
C ASP A 228 -2.76 30.18 -0.14
N MET A 229 -2.74 28.86 0.06
CA MET A 229 -3.94 28.05 0.30
C MET A 229 -4.61 28.35 1.65
N GLY A 230 -3.82 28.65 2.70
CA GLY A 230 -4.29 29.05 4.04
C GLY A 230 -5.21 28.03 4.72
N PRO A 231 -4.87 26.73 4.75
CA PRO A 231 -5.71 25.71 5.34
C PRO A 231 -5.71 25.78 6.87
N TYR A 232 -6.69 25.11 7.48
CA TYR A 232 -6.77 24.89 8.92
C TYR A 232 -7.10 23.43 9.23
N VAL A 233 -6.65 22.96 10.38
CA VAL A 233 -6.88 21.57 10.82
C VAL A 233 -8.32 21.41 11.32
N GLU A 234 -9.00 20.33 10.89
CA GLU A 234 -10.40 20.05 11.20
C GLU A 234 -10.58 18.89 12.16
N SER A 235 -9.69 17.89 12.10
CA SER A 235 -9.78 16.71 12.94
C SER A 235 -8.68 16.69 13.99
N GLN A 236 -8.84 15.85 15.00
CA GLN A 236 -7.79 15.64 16.01
C GLN A 236 -6.55 15.03 15.35
N LEU A 237 -5.35 15.53 15.73
CA LEU A 237 -4.09 14.92 15.38
C LEU A 237 -3.74 13.85 16.43
N ILE A 238 -3.70 12.59 16.02
CA ILE A 238 -3.25 11.48 16.86
C ILE A 238 -2.00 10.90 16.22
N PRO A 239 -0.83 10.99 16.88
CA PRO A 239 0.39 10.44 16.35
C PRO A 239 0.34 8.90 16.30
N VAL A 240 0.80 8.33 15.20
CA VAL A 240 0.97 6.89 15.04
C VAL A 240 2.46 6.57 14.94
N ILE A 241 2.95 5.74 15.85
CA ILE A 241 4.35 5.30 15.85
C ILE A 241 4.48 4.10 14.92
N LYS A 242 5.33 4.21 13.90
CA LYS A 242 5.65 3.12 12.96
C LYS A 242 6.98 2.42 13.30
N GLU A 243 7.93 3.17 13.81
CA GLU A 243 9.24 2.68 14.24
C GLU A 243 9.69 3.52 15.46
N ILE A 244 10.28 2.86 16.45
CA ILE A 244 10.84 3.56 17.59
C ILE A 244 12.08 2.88 18.14
N SER A 245 13.05 3.70 18.51
CA SER A 245 14.21 3.36 19.31
C SER A 245 14.49 4.53 20.26
N LYS A 246 15.52 4.40 21.09
CA LYS A 246 15.93 5.49 21.95
C LYS A 246 16.13 6.80 21.20
N ASP A 247 16.87 6.72 20.06
CA ASP A 247 17.31 7.92 19.34
C ASP A 247 16.45 8.24 18.11
N VAL A 248 15.79 7.26 17.50
CA VAL A 248 15.06 7.43 16.22
C VAL A 248 13.60 7.05 16.38
N ALA A 249 12.71 7.81 15.73
CA ALA A 249 11.32 7.43 15.56
C ALA A 249 10.84 7.71 14.13
N VAL A 250 9.87 6.91 13.72
CA VAL A 250 8.98 7.17 12.59
C VAL A 250 7.59 7.40 13.15
N ILE A 251 7.06 8.57 12.91
CA ILE A 251 5.74 9.00 13.38
C ILE A 251 4.94 9.48 12.17
N THR A 252 3.67 9.12 12.12
CA THR A 252 2.75 9.54 11.06
C THR A 252 1.52 10.18 11.66
N PHE A 253 0.87 11.03 10.87
CA PHE A 253 -0.45 11.59 11.16
C PHE A 253 -1.38 11.32 10.00
N ASP A 254 -2.62 10.97 10.31
CA ASP A 254 -3.75 10.97 9.41
C ASP A 254 -4.80 11.95 9.96
N TYR A 255 -5.13 12.99 9.19
CA TYR A 255 -6.04 14.05 9.66
C TYR A 255 -6.70 14.78 8.50
N LYS A 256 -7.73 15.58 8.81
CA LYS A 256 -8.43 16.42 7.84
C LYS A 256 -8.06 17.89 7.99
N ILE A 257 -8.02 18.56 6.86
CA ILE A 257 -7.90 20.02 6.78
C ILE A 257 -9.02 20.58 5.90
N GLY A 258 -9.39 21.83 6.20
CA GLY A 258 -10.27 22.64 5.38
C GLY A 258 -9.57 23.87 4.80
N ALA A 259 -9.98 24.30 3.62
CA ALA A 259 -9.53 25.53 3.01
C ALA A 259 -10.65 26.20 2.21
N ILE A 260 -10.63 27.53 2.16
CA ILE A 260 -11.52 28.30 1.29
C ILE A 260 -10.86 28.45 -0.07
N ASN A 261 -11.55 28.08 -1.14
CA ASN A 261 -11.02 28.23 -2.50
C ASN A 261 -11.25 29.62 -3.08
N GLU A 262 -10.76 29.85 -4.31
CA GLU A 262 -10.86 31.15 -5.01
C GLU A 262 -12.30 31.55 -5.37
N TYR A 263 -13.25 30.61 -5.30
CA TYR A 263 -14.69 30.83 -5.53
C TYR A 263 -15.46 31.06 -4.21
N GLU A 264 -14.76 31.25 -3.09
CA GLU A 264 -15.32 31.37 -1.73
C GLU A 264 -16.07 30.09 -1.30
N SER A 265 -15.80 28.95 -1.96
CA SER A 265 -16.32 27.62 -1.61
C SER A 265 -15.35 26.92 -0.65
N TYR A 266 -15.89 26.04 0.15
CA TYR A 266 -15.18 25.27 1.13
C TYR A 266 -14.74 23.93 0.53
N ASP A 267 -13.46 23.58 0.73
CA ASP A 267 -12.90 22.30 0.34
C ASP A 267 -12.25 21.61 1.53
N SER A 268 -12.47 20.30 1.65
CA SER A 268 -11.80 19.45 2.63
C SER A 268 -10.76 18.55 1.99
N TYR A 269 -9.74 18.17 2.76
CA TYR A 269 -8.66 17.30 2.31
C TYR A 269 -8.32 16.27 3.38
N ASN A 270 -8.11 15.03 2.97
CA ASN A 270 -7.42 14.06 3.78
C ASN A 270 -5.91 14.28 3.66
N VAL A 271 -5.22 14.31 4.78
CA VAL A 271 -3.77 14.56 4.85
C VAL A 271 -3.10 13.41 5.58
N TYR A 272 -2.08 12.85 4.95
CA TYR A 272 -1.15 11.93 5.57
C TYR A 272 0.21 12.59 5.68
N GLU A 273 0.82 12.55 6.87
CA GLU A 273 2.18 13.04 7.09
C GLU A 273 3.06 11.96 7.68
N TYR A 274 4.27 11.89 7.18
CA TYR A 274 5.33 10.99 7.61
C TYR A 274 6.53 11.79 8.10
N TYR A 275 6.99 11.47 9.30
CA TYR A 275 8.15 12.06 9.94
C TYR A 275 9.13 10.98 10.34
N ARG A 276 10.38 11.09 9.89
CA ARG A 276 11.49 10.33 10.44
C ARG A 276 12.42 11.28 11.17
N ILE A 277 12.55 11.10 12.46
CA ILE A 277 13.28 12.00 13.35
C ILE A 277 14.38 11.29 14.11
N ARG A 278 15.42 12.04 14.47
CA ARG A 278 16.46 11.59 15.39
C ARG A 278 16.60 12.58 16.54
N GLN A 279 16.51 12.07 17.75
CA GLN A 279 16.81 12.80 18.98
C GLN A 279 18.28 12.66 19.31
N THR A 280 18.92 13.76 19.72
CA THR A 280 20.31 13.80 20.17
C THR A 280 20.42 14.69 21.40
N THR A 281 21.58 14.71 22.06
CA THR A 281 21.82 15.64 23.19
C THR A 281 21.77 17.12 22.81
N SER A 282 21.82 17.44 21.52
CA SER A 282 21.74 18.83 21.00
C SER A 282 20.37 19.20 20.45
N GLY A 283 19.40 18.27 20.46
CA GLY A 283 18.05 18.48 19.96
C GLY A 283 17.64 17.47 18.89
N PHE A 284 16.58 17.78 18.19
CA PHE A 284 16.02 16.93 17.14
C PHE A 284 16.59 17.26 15.76
N TYR A 285 16.68 16.21 14.93
CA TYR A 285 16.96 16.30 13.50
C TYR A 285 15.80 15.63 12.75
N LEU A 286 15.30 16.28 11.71
CA LEU A 286 14.38 15.69 10.75
C LEU A 286 15.23 14.96 9.69
N LEU A 287 15.11 13.65 9.66
CA LEU A 287 15.86 12.80 8.71
C LEU A 287 15.11 12.61 7.40
N ASN A 288 13.78 12.64 7.46
CA ASN A 288 12.91 12.64 6.30
C ASN A 288 11.52 13.14 6.67
N TYR A 289 10.84 13.70 5.70
CA TYR A 289 9.48 14.22 5.80
C TYR A 289 8.76 14.03 4.47
N GLU A 290 7.54 13.56 4.52
CA GLU A 290 6.63 13.51 3.38
C GLU A 290 5.22 13.87 3.85
N ARG A 291 4.49 14.62 3.02
CA ARG A 291 3.07 14.90 3.20
C ARG A 291 2.33 14.61 1.91
N GLU A 292 1.26 13.87 2.02
CA GLU A 292 0.26 13.65 0.97
C GLU A 292 -1.04 14.35 1.37
N ALA A 293 -1.69 14.98 0.41
CA ALA A 293 -2.97 15.65 0.61
C ALA A 293 -3.88 15.36 -0.58
N ASN A 294 -5.08 14.87 -0.31
CA ASN A 294 -6.07 14.53 -1.31
C ASN A 294 -7.37 15.28 -1.03
N GLN A 295 -7.83 16.04 -2.01
CA GLN A 295 -9.10 16.75 -1.90
C GLN A 295 -10.26 15.75 -1.90
N ILE A 296 -11.17 15.92 -0.95
CA ILE A 296 -12.39 15.13 -0.82
C ILE A 296 -13.43 15.74 -1.76
N PHE A 297 -13.93 14.91 -2.65
CA PHE A 297 -15.06 15.30 -3.52
C PHE A 297 -16.38 15.21 -2.75
N ASP A 298 -17.13 16.28 -2.68
CA ASP A 298 -18.38 16.36 -1.92
C ASP A 298 -19.63 16.57 -2.80
N GLY A 299 -19.46 16.76 -4.10
CA GLY A 299 -20.55 17.02 -5.05
C GLY A 299 -21.13 18.43 -4.99
N LYS A 300 -20.67 19.30 -4.10
CA LYS A 300 -21.20 20.66 -3.84
C LYS A 300 -20.26 21.77 -4.25
N ASN A 301 -18.95 21.47 -4.35
CA ASN A 301 -17.96 22.43 -4.80
C ASN A 301 -18.03 22.64 -6.31
N ASP A 302 -17.53 23.78 -6.81
CA ASP A 302 -17.54 24.16 -8.24
C ASP A 302 -16.51 23.35 -9.04
N ILE A 303 -16.83 22.09 -9.25
CA ILE A 303 -15.97 21.05 -9.77
C ILE A 303 -16.17 20.75 -11.25
N LEU A 304 -17.13 21.37 -11.88
CA LEU A 304 -17.39 21.25 -13.30
C LEU A 304 -16.85 22.45 -14.06
N SER A 305 -15.93 22.22 -14.97
CA SER A 305 -15.49 23.24 -15.92
C SER A 305 -15.22 22.61 -17.27
N THR A 306 -15.84 23.17 -18.33
CA THR A 306 -15.53 22.83 -19.73
C THR A 306 -15.44 21.32 -20.04
N ALA A 307 -16.47 20.53 -19.68
CA ALA A 307 -16.54 19.08 -19.86
C ALA A 307 -15.50 18.28 -19.01
N LYS A 308 -15.25 18.74 -17.80
CA LYS A 308 -14.35 18.06 -16.86
C LYS A 308 -14.96 18.01 -15.47
N ILE A 309 -14.75 16.88 -14.78
CA ILE A 309 -14.97 16.75 -13.34
C ILE A 309 -13.63 17.02 -12.66
N ASN A 310 -13.52 18.09 -11.88
CA ASN A 310 -12.30 18.40 -11.14
C ASN A 310 -12.25 17.61 -9.84
N LEU A 311 -11.25 16.74 -9.66
CA LEU A 311 -11.00 16.02 -8.41
C LEU A 311 -10.14 16.84 -7.44
N GLY A 312 -9.67 18.01 -7.86
CA GLY A 312 -8.85 18.90 -7.07
C GLY A 312 -7.41 18.41 -6.87
N ILE A 313 -6.81 18.84 -5.77
CA ILE A 313 -5.46 18.44 -5.39
C ILE A 313 -5.45 16.96 -5.03
N GLN A 314 -4.57 16.18 -5.68
CA GLN A 314 -4.37 14.76 -5.41
C GLN A 314 -2.88 14.46 -5.29
N SER A 315 -2.52 13.54 -4.41
CA SER A 315 -1.12 13.10 -4.23
C SER A 315 -0.65 12.19 -5.36
N GLY A 316 -1.58 11.42 -5.95
CA GLY A 316 -1.37 10.53 -7.08
C GLY A 316 -1.69 11.18 -8.43
N THR A 317 -1.34 10.48 -9.49
CA THR A 317 -1.63 10.85 -10.90
C THR A 317 -2.65 9.91 -11.54
N THR A 318 -3.23 9.00 -10.80
CA THR A 318 -4.23 8.02 -11.24
C THR A 318 -5.51 8.21 -10.45
N ALA A 319 -6.63 7.83 -11.04
CA ALA A 319 -7.92 7.72 -10.38
C ALA A 319 -8.65 6.51 -10.95
N GLU A 320 -9.50 5.89 -10.16
CA GLU A 320 -10.41 4.84 -10.61
C GLU A 320 -11.63 5.50 -11.24
N PHE A 321 -11.90 5.26 -12.51
CA PHE A 321 -13.07 5.78 -13.22
C PHE A 321 -13.48 4.89 -14.39
N ASN A 322 -14.76 4.92 -14.74
CA ASN A 322 -15.32 4.21 -15.89
C ASN A 322 -16.60 4.91 -16.36
N SER A 323 -17.10 4.60 -17.57
CA SER A 323 -18.36 5.11 -18.09
C SER A 323 -19.09 4.08 -18.95
N ASP A 324 -20.38 4.34 -19.20
CA ASP A 324 -21.11 3.68 -20.27
C ASP A 324 -20.50 4.05 -21.65
N GLU A 325 -20.77 3.26 -22.67
CA GLU A 325 -20.26 3.46 -24.05
C GLU A 325 -20.60 4.85 -24.64
N LYS A 326 -21.66 5.48 -24.17
CA LYS A 326 -22.12 6.78 -24.67
C LYS A 326 -21.59 7.96 -23.85
N GLY A 327 -20.92 7.70 -22.74
CA GLY A 327 -20.49 8.73 -21.78
C GLY A 327 -21.66 9.50 -21.16
N THR A 328 -22.78 8.84 -20.93
CA THR A 328 -23.93 9.42 -20.24
C THR A 328 -23.76 9.31 -18.74
N TYR A 329 -23.27 8.17 -18.27
CA TYR A 329 -22.99 7.88 -16.88
C TYR A 329 -21.48 7.73 -16.66
N SER A 330 -20.88 8.63 -15.92
CA SER A 330 -19.47 8.62 -15.57
C SER A 330 -19.32 8.28 -14.09
N TYR A 331 -18.67 7.16 -13.80
CA TYR A 331 -18.37 6.71 -12.45
C TYR A 331 -16.92 6.98 -12.10
N PHE A 332 -16.66 7.35 -10.86
CA PHE A 332 -15.31 7.55 -10.35
C PHE A 332 -15.24 7.34 -8.84
N VAL A 333 -14.04 7.02 -8.36
CA VAL A 333 -13.75 6.85 -6.94
C VAL A 333 -12.88 8.01 -6.48
N ASN A 334 -13.26 8.61 -5.36
CA ASN A 334 -12.46 9.62 -4.69
C ASN A 334 -12.56 9.42 -3.17
N GLU A 335 -11.41 9.34 -2.52
CA GLU A 335 -11.26 9.22 -1.06
C GLU A 335 -12.24 8.23 -0.41
N GLY A 336 -12.25 6.98 -0.92
CA GLY A 336 -13.08 5.89 -0.40
C GLY A 336 -14.57 6.00 -0.71
N SER A 337 -14.97 6.88 -1.63
CA SER A 337 -16.38 7.05 -2.05
C SER A 337 -16.53 6.81 -3.55
N LEU A 338 -17.59 6.08 -3.93
CA LEU A 338 -17.98 5.88 -5.32
C LEU A 338 -19.02 6.91 -5.73
N TRP A 339 -18.76 7.61 -6.81
CA TRP A 339 -19.58 8.65 -7.38
C TRP A 339 -20.06 8.30 -8.79
N CYS A 340 -21.26 8.75 -9.14
CA CYS A 340 -21.80 8.72 -10.50
C CYS A 340 -22.17 10.13 -10.92
N TYR A 341 -21.77 10.55 -12.10
CA TYR A 341 -22.26 11.76 -12.75
C TYR A 341 -23.08 11.38 -13.99
N ASN A 342 -24.35 11.81 -14.01
CA ASN A 342 -25.20 11.69 -15.17
C ASN A 342 -25.25 13.03 -15.90
N ILE A 343 -24.69 13.06 -17.12
CA ILE A 343 -24.57 14.30 -17.90
C ILE A 343 -25.91 14.77 -18.47
N ASP A 344 -26.86 13.85 -18.75
CA ASP A 344 -28.16 14.22 -19.33
C ASP A 344 -29.07 14.89 -18.30
N THR A 345 -28.96 14.52 -17.03
CA THR A 345 -29.72 15.11 -15.92
C THR A 345 -28.93 16.16 -15.13
N ASN A 346 -27.64 16.32 -15.40
CA ASN A 346 -26.71 17.18 -14.68
C ASN A 346 -26.70 16.89 -13.16
N MET A 347 -26.58 15.61 -12.79
CA MET A 347 -26.75 15.17 -11.42
C MET A 347 -25.58 14.30 -10.96
N TYR A 348 -25.03 14.59 -9.78
CA TYR A 348 -24.18 13.69 -9.04
C TYR A 348 -24.97 12.77 -8.14
N THR A 349 -24.53 11.51 -8.07
CA THR A 349 -24.98 10.55 -7.08
C THR A 349 -23.80 10.03 -6.31
N ARG A 350 -23.78 10.17 -4.98
CA ARG A 350 -22.87 9.40 -4.14
C ARG A 350 -23.45 8.00 -3.99
N VAL A 351 -22.86 7.06 -4.71
CA VAL A 351 -23.36 5.68 -4.84
C VAL A 351 -23.03 4.86 -3.59
N PHE A 352 -21.78 4.96 -3.12
CA PHE A 352 -21.32 4.22 -1.95
C PHE A 352 -20.26 5.02 -1.18
N SER A 353 -20.32 4.99 0.15
CA SER A 353 -19.32 5.55 1.04
C SER A 353 -19.50 5.01 2.45
N PHE A 354 -18.40 4.71 3.15
CA PHE A 354 -18.43 4.47 4.59
C PHE A 354 -18.39 5.77 5.40
N ASN A 355 -17.99 6.88 4.78
CA ASN A 355 -17.89 8.16 5.47
C ASN A 355 -19.28 8.74 5.80
N ALA A 356 -19.50 9.14 7.04
CA ALA A 356 -20.68 9.89 7.46
C ALA A 356 -20.40 11.40 7.33
N ASP A 357 -21.38 12.15 6.83
CA ASP A 357 -21.21 13.60 6.53
C ASP A 357 -21.06 14.48 7.78
N GLU A 358 -21.30 13.96 8.99
CA GLU A 358 -21.48 14.78 10.19
C GLU A 358 -20.48 14.47 11.32
N THR A 359 -19.49 13.57 11.11
CA THR A 359 -18.62 13.17 12.20
C THR A 359 -17.16 13.31 11.83
N ASP A 360 -16.44 14.12 12.62
CA ASP A 360 -14.98 14.28 12.53
C ASP A 360 -14.25 13.27 13.43
N GLY A 361 -14.92 12.16 13.76
CA GLY A 361 -14.42 11.17 14.69
C GLY A 361 -13.32 10.30 14.10
N ILE A 362 -12.43 9.80 14.97
CA ILE A 362 -11.36 8.86 14.62
C ILE A 362 -11.93 7.61 13.96
N ARG A 363 -13.10 7.14 14.43
CA ARG A 363 -13.77 5.94 13.96
C ARG A 363 -14.24 6.06 12.52
N GLU A 364 -14.91 7.15 12.19
CA GLU A 364 -15.55 7.38 10.89
C GLU A 364 -14.55 7.74 9.80
N ASN A 365 -13.38 8.24 10.16
CA ASN A 365 -12.32 8.65 9.24
C ASN A 365 -11.35 7.51 8.89
N TYR A 366 -11.55 6.30 9.41
CA TYR A 366 -10.69 5.15 9.12
C TYR A 366 -10.90 4.66 7.69
N ASN A 367 -9.99 5.04 6.80
CA ASN A 367 -10.09 4.79 5.36
C ASN A 367 -9.17 3.62 4.94
N GLN A 368 -9.45 2.41 5.47
CA GLN A 368 -8.71 1.19 5.14
C GLN A 368 -9.54 0.27 4.23
N HIS A 369 -10.07 0.85 3.16
CA HIS A 369 -10.80 0.15 2.12
C HIS A 369 -10.55 0.77 0.75
N GLY A 370 -10.78 -0.02 -0.31
CA GLY A 370 -10.76 0.42 -1.69
C GLY A 370 -12.05 0.07 -2.42
N ILE A 371 -12.29 0.77 -3.51
CA ILE A 371 -13.41 0.50 -4.41
C ILE A 371 -12.86 0.35 -5.81
N LYS A 372 -13.29 -0.70 -6.55
CA LYS A 372 -12.95 -0.90 -7.95
C LYS A 372 -14.22 -1.02 -8.77
N ILE A 373 -14.30 -0.27 -9.85
CA ILE A 373 -15.43 -0.28 -10.80
C ILE A 373 -15.21 -1.43 -11.79
N LEU A 374 -16.17 -2.36 -11.87
CA LEU A 374 -16.04 -3.52 -12.76
C LEU A 374 -16.73 -3.27 -14.10
N ASN A 375 -17.94 -2.71 -14.08
CA ASN A 375 -18.73 -2.50 -15.27
C ASN A 375 -19.71 -1.32 -15.10
N VAL A 376 -19.98 -0.60 -16.19
CA VAL A 376 -20.99 0.45 -16.27
C VAL A 376 -21.87 0.19 -17.49
N SER A 377 -23.16 -0.01 -17.28
CA SER A 377 -24.10 -0.31 -18.34
C SER A 377 -24.75 0.95 -18.93
N ASN A 378 -25.33 0.83 -20.12
CA ASN A 378 -25.96 1.95 -20.84
C ASN A 378 -27.25 2.50 -20.16
N ASP A 379 -27.80 1.81 -19.17
CA ASP A 379 -28.93 2.25 -18.33
C ASP A 379 -28.47 2.87 -16.99
N GLY A 380 -27.16 3.02 -16.83
CA GLY A 380 -26.55 3.67 -15.69
C GLY A 380 -26.29 2.75 -14.49
N ASN A 381 -26.55 1.44 -14.59
CA ASN A 381 -26.21 0.52 -13.52
C ASN A 381 -24.68 0.31 -13.47
N CYS A 382 -24.18 0.07 -12.26
CA CYS A 382 -22.75 -0.13 -12.03
C CYS A 382 -22.51 -1.37 -11.17
N ASP A 383 -21.64 -2.26 -11.64
CA ASP A 383 -21.09 -3.34 -10.84
C ASP A 383 -19.74 -2.90 -10.32
N PHE A 384 -19.52 -3.05 -9.02
CA PHE A 384 -18.28 -2.65 -8.35
C PHE A 384 -17.98 -3.55 -7.16
N ILE A 385 -16.74 -3.53 -6.69
CA ILE A 385 -16.35 -4.17 -5.45
C ILE A 385 -15.86 -3.15 -4.43
N VAL A 386 -16.16 -3.43 -3.16
CA VAL A 386 -15.55 -2.79 -1.99
C VAL A 386 -14.67 -3.83 -1.32
N TYR A 387 -13.44 -3.52 -1.01
CA TYR A 387 -12.50 -4.47 -0.42
C TYR A 387 -11.64 -3.82 0.67
N GLY A 388 -11.30 -4.58 1.68
CA GLY A 388 -10.57 -4.14 2.86
C GLY A 388 -11.45 -4.15 4.10
N TYR A 389 -11.20 -3.23 5.02
CA TYR A 389 -11.93 -3.10 6.28
C TYR A 389 -13.31 -2.46 6.05
N MET A 390 -14.36 -3.15 6.51
CA MET A 390 -15.73 -2.67 6.44
C MET A 390 -16.02 -1.79 7.67
N ASN A 391 -15.97 -0.47 7.49
CA ASN A 391 -16.03 0.48 8.59
C ASN A 391 -17.44 0.67 9.18
N ARG A 392 -18.45 0.15 8.54
CA ARG A 392 -19.86 0.18 8.99
C ARG A 392 -20.73 -0.74 8.14
N GLY A 393 -21.99 -0.89 8.51
CA GLY A 393 -22.95 -1.72 7.79
C GLY A 393 -23.08 -3.12 8.39
N GLU A 394 -23.50 -4.09 7.60
CA GLU A 394 -23.71 -5.48 8.05
C GLU A 394 -22.41 -6.17 8.42
N HIS A 395 -21.32 -5.85 7.71
CA HIS A 395 -20.01 -6.44 7.90
C HIS A 395 -19.06 -5.54 8.71
N GLU A 396 -19.61 -4.66 9.55
CA GLU A 396 -18.78 -3.76 10.37
C GLU A 396 -17.70 -4.53 11.15
N GLY A 397 -16.46 -4.08 11.03
CA GLY A 397 -15.32 -4.71 11.69
C GLY A 397 -14.74 -5.94 10.98
N GLU A 398 -15.29 -6.35 9.86
CA GLU A 398 -14.71 -7.42 9.04
C GLU A 398 -13.74 -6.86 8.00
N SER A 399 -12.78 -7.68 7.59
CA SER A 399 -11.99 -7.48 6.38
C SER A 399 -12.46 -8.44 5.31
N GLY A 400 -12.66 -7.96 4.08
CA GLY A 400 -13.18 -8.83 3.02
C GLY A 400 -13.33 -8.13 1.67
N VAL A 401 -14.05 -8.79 0.77
CA VAL A 401 -14.41 -8.29 -0.56
C VAL A 401 -15.91 -8.41 -0.74
N SER A 402 -16.59 -7.28 -0.92
CA SER A 402 -18.01 -7.19 -1.22
C SER A 402 -18.24 -6.83 -2.68
N LEU A 403 -18.88 -7.70 -3.46
CA LEU A 403 -19.32 -7.44 -4.82
C LEU A 403 -20.72 -6.84 -4.79
N CYS A 404 -20.84 -5.62 -5.26
CA CYS A 404 -22.05 -4.83 -5.25
C CYS A 404 -22.55 -4.48 -6.65
N LYS A 405 -23.85 -4.31 -6.80
CA LYS A 405 -24.50 -3.74 -7.97
C LYS A 405 -25.34 -2.53 -7.58
N TYR A 406 -25.09 -1.41 -8.21
CA TYR A 406 -25.93 -0.22 -8.09
C TYR A 406 -26.95 -0.18 -9.22
N SER A 407 -28.25 -0.09 -8.86
CA SER A 407 -29.35 0.21 -9.78
C SER A 407 -29.56 1.72 -9.83
N TYR A 408 -29.32 2.33 -10.98
CA TYR A 408 -29.44 3.78 -11.15
C TYR A 408 -30.88 4.26 -11.04
N GLU A 409 -31.83 3.49 -11.62
CA GLU A 409 -33.25 3.81 -11.61
C GLU A 409 -33.83 3.74 -10.20
N ASP A 410 -33.56 2.64 -9.49
CA ASP A 410 -34.06 2.40 -8.13
C ASP A 410 -33.26 3.20 -7.08
N ASN A 411 -32.08 3.65 -7.43
CA ASN A 411 -31.10 4.33 -6.55
C ASN A 411 -30.71 3.48 -5.33
N ILE A 412 -30.51 2.17 -5.52
CA ILE A 412 -30.19 1.18 -4.49
C ILE A 412 -28.89 0.47 -4.83
N VAL A 413 -28.06 0.23 -3.83
CA VAL A 413 -26.90 -0.67 -3.90
C VAL A 413 -27.31 -2.03 -3.33
N GLU A 414 -27.06 -3.11 -4.06
CA GLU A 414 -27.32 -4.47 -3.65
C GLU A 414 -25.99 -5.23 -3.54
N GLU A 415 -25.68 -5.81 -2.37
CA GLU A 415 -24.59 -6.76 -2.22
C GLU A 415 -24.99 -8.10 -2.84
N ARG A 416 -24.14 -8.62 -3.72
CA ARG A 416 -24.35 -9.87 -4.45
C ARG A 416 -23.49 -11.01 -3.93
N LEU A 417 -22.30 -10.69 -3.42
CA LEU A 417 -21.31 -11.62 -2.89
C LEU A 417 -20.47 -10.93 -1.83
N TYR A 418 -20.24 -11.60 -0.72
CA TYR A 418 -19.29 -11.18 0.30
C TYR A 418 -18.29 -12.30 0.59
N ILE A 419 -17.00 -12.00 0.55
CA ILE A 419 -15.89 -12.93 0.81
C ILE A 419 -15.10 -12.40 1.99
N PRO A 420 -15.25 -12.95 3.21
CA PRO A 420 -14.45 -12.56 4.36
C PRO A 420 -12.99 -13.00 4.20
N MET A 421 -12.05 -12.17 4.64
CA MET A 421 -10.61 -12.40 4.54
C MET A 421 -9.91 -12.07 5.85
N ASP A 422 -8.95 -12.88 6.25
CA ASP A 422 -8.14 -12.69 7.47
C ASP A 422 -6.94 -11.74 7.29
N LYS A 423 -7.00 -10.86 6.29
CA LYS A 423 -5.88 -9.99 5.87
C LYS A 423 -6.24 -8.53 6.00
N PRO A 424 -5.28 -7.68 6.38
CA PRO A 424 -5.47 -6.24 6.37
C PRO A 424 -5.62 -5.70 4.94
N TYR A 425 -6.23 -4.52 4.83
CA TYR A 425 -6.50 -3.83 3.56
C TYR A 425 -5.27 -3.73 2.64
N ASP A 426 -4.12 -3.36 3.19
CA ASP A 426 -2.87 -3.18 2.44
C ASP A 426 -2.50 -4.42 1.61
N ILE A 427 -2.68 -5.60 2.18
CA ILE A 427 -2.39 -6.87 1.51
C ILE A 427 -3.48 -7.23 0.49
N LEU A 428 -4.75 -7.04 0.86
CA LEU A 428 -5.88 -7.28 -0.04
C LEU A 428 -5.85 -6.39 -1.28
N SER A 429 -5.50 -5.12 -1.10
CA SER A 429 -5.49 -4.13 -2.19
C SER A 429 -4.56 -4.53 -3.34
N GLN A 430 -3.41 -5.14 -3.01
CA GLN A 430 -2.46 -5.61 -4.02
C GLN A 430 -3.02 -6.76 -4.87
N ASN A 431 -3.71 -7.71 -4.24
CA ASN A 431 -4.26 -8.88 -4.91
C ASN A 431 -5.46 -8.50 -5.78
N VAL A 432 -6.45 -7.85 -5.17
CA VAL A 432 -7.68 -7.40 -5.82
C VAL A 432 -7.39 -6.40 -6.94
N GLY A 433 -6.41 -5.52 -6.75
CA GLY A 433 -5.98 -4.57 -7.78
C GLY A 433 -5.49 -5.23 -9.06
N ARG A 434 -4.91 -6.44 -8.99
CA ARG A 434 -4.41 -7.17 -10.16
C ARG A 434 -5.54 -7.78 -10.98
N ILE A 435 -6.38 -8.63 -10.37
CA ILE A 435 -7.55 -9.24 -11.04
C ILE A 435 -8.73 -9.21 -10.10
N ALA A 436 -9.72 -8.41 -10.47
CA ALA A 436 -11.12 -8.53 -10.07
C ALA A 436 -11.91 -8.18 -11.32
N TYR A 437 -12.56 -9.16 -11.92
CA TYR A 437 -13.19 -9.05 -13.22
C TYR A 437 -14.55 -9.76 -13.24
N LEU A 438 -15.58 -9.08 -13.74
CA LEU A 438 -16.92 -9.62 -13.93
C LEU A 438 -17.12 -9.93 -15.42
N ALA A 439 -17.09 -11.20 -15.78
CA ALA A 439 -17.19 -11.62 -17.18
C ALA A 439 -18.60 -11.49 -17.72
N ASP A 440 -19.57 -11.78 -16.89
CA ASP A 440 -21.01 -11.63 -17.14
C ASP A 440 -21.76 -11.38 -15.83
N GLU A 441 -23.07 -11.36 -15.85
CA GLU A 441 -23.89 -11.11 -14.65
C GLU A 441 -23.67 -12.13 -13.50
N ASN A 442 -23.08 -13.29 -13.76
CA ASN A 442 -22.99 -14.37 -12.78
C ASN A 442 -21.56 -14.88 -12.55
N THR A 443 -20.61 -14.57 -13.43
CA THR A 443 -19.25 -15.11 -13.37
C THR A 443 -18.27 -14.03 -12.93
N PHE A 444 -17.72 -14.19 -11.72
CA PHE A 444 -16.75 -13.29 -11.14
C PHE A 444 -15.39 -13.97 -11.01
N TYR A 445 -14.34 -13.35 -11.54
CA TYR A 445 -12.95 -13.77 -11.40
C TYR A 445 -12.23 -12.89 -10.41
N ILE A 446 -11.49 -13.51 -9.49
CA ILE A 446 -10.71 -12.79 -8.50
C ILE A 446 -9.37 -13.48 -8.22
N LEU A 447 -8.29 -12.70 -8.18
CA LEU A 447 -6.98 -13.16 -7.75
C LEU A 447 -6.83 -12.94 -6.25
N MET A 448 -6.62 -14.01 -5.51
CA MET A 448 -6.28 -13.97 -4.10
C MET A 448 -4.95 -14.68 -3.89
N ASP A 449 -4.00 -13.98 -3.30
CA ASP A 449 -2.63 -14.46 -3.09
C ASP A 449 -1.94 -14.93 -4.39
N ASP A 450 -1.83 -16.22 -4.58
CA ASP A 450 -1.24 -16.87 -5.75
C ASP A 450 -2.26 -17.64 -6.61
N THR A 451 -3.55 -17.49 -6.31
CA THR A 451 -4.62 -18.33 -6.91
C THR A 451 -5.69 -17.46 -7.56
N LEU A 452 -5.98 -17.73 -8.82
CA LEU A 452 -7.11 -17.15 -9.55
C LEU A 452 -8.32 -18.05 -9.41
N TYR A 453 -9.38 -17.49 -8.87
CA TYR A 453 -10.68 -18.15 -8.71
C TYR A 453 -11.66 -17.65 -9.75
N SER A 454 -12.53 -18.56 -10.22
CA SER A 454 -13.77 -18.27 -10.93
C SER A 454 -14.94 -18.62 -10.01
N ILE A 455 -15.84 -17.68 -9.77
CA ILE A 455 -16.95 -17.81 -8.83
C ILE A 455 -18.25 -17.60 -9.58
N ASP A 456 -19.15 -18.56 -9.53
CA ASP A 456 -20.54 -18.39 -9.91
C ASP A 456 -21.30 -17.68 -8.76
N ILE A 457 -21.71 -16.45 -8.99
CA ILE A 457 -22.30 -15.57 -7.97
C ILE A 457 -23.64 -16.13 -7.44
N VAL A 458 -24.40 -16.88 -8.26
CA VAL A 458 -25.72 -17.38 -7.90
C VAL A 458 -25.64 -18.70 -7.15
N SER A 459 -24.87 -19.67 -7.67
CA SER A 459 -24.72 -20.99 -7.06
C SER A 459 -23.68 -21.03 -5.94
N LYS A 460 -22.79 -20.01 -5.86
CA LYS A 460 -21.63 -19.97 -4.98
C LYS A 460 -20.60 -21.08 -5.27
N GLU A 461 -20.64 -21.67 -6.46
CA GLU A 461 -19.61 -22.61 -6.89
C GLU A 461 -18.30 -21.86 -7.17
N VAL A 462 -17.21 -22.37 -6.60
CA VAL A 462 -15.85 -21.85 -6.77
C VAL A 462 -15.03 -22.82 -7.58
N MET A 463 -14.39 -22.33 -8.61
CA MET A 463 -13.44 -23.10 -9.43
C MET A 463 -12.07 -22.42 -9.41
N THR A 464 -11.02 -23.19 -9.10
CA THR A 464 -9.65 -22.72 -9.27
C THR A 464 -9.26 -22.77 -10.74
N VAL A 465 -8.97 -21.58 -11.31
CA VAL A 465 -8.47 -21.46 -12.69
C VAL A 465 -6.99 -21.81 -12.75
N VAL A 466 -6.20 -21.26 -11.83
CA VAL A 466 -4.77 -21.52 -11.66
C VAL A 466 -4.36 -21.18 -10.23
N SER A 467 -3.43 -21.96 -9.67
CA SER A 467 -2.81 -21.72 -8.37
C SER A 467 -1.28 -21.77 -8.47
N GLY A 468 -0.58 -21.27 -7.45
CA GLY A 468 0.89 -21.25 -7.41
C GLY A 468 1.50 -20.21 -8.36
N LEU A 469 0.84 -19.09 -8.58
CA LEU A 469 1.34 -17.98 -9.39
C LEU A 469 2.51 -17.29 -8.68
N VAL A 470 3.69 -17.31 -9.31
CA VAL A 470 4.91 -16.66 -8.81
C VAL A 470 5.23 -15.44 -9.66
N ASP A 471 5.70 -14.36 -9.05
CA ASP A 471 6.05 -13.13 -9.76
C ASP A 471 7.05 -13.39 -10.90
N GLY A 472 6.72 -12.89 -12.09
CA GLY A 472 7.48 -13.08 -13.33
C GLY A 472 7.15 -14.36 -14.09
N THR A 473 6.29 -15.24 -13.54
CA THR A 473 5.76 -16.41 -14.26
C THR A 473 4.38 -16.15 -14.85
N TYR A 474 3.77 -15.01 -14.55
CA TYR A 474 2.49 -14.60 -15.10
C TYR A 474 2.46 -13.11 -15.42
N ALA A 475 1.51 -12.72 -16.24
CA ALA A 475 1.18 -11.36 -16.58
C ALA A 475 -0.34 -11.21 -16.70
N VAL A 476 -0.86 -10.04 -16.33
CA VAL A 476 -2.28 -9.69 -16.40
C VAL A 476 -2.46 -8.54 -17.37
N SER A 477 -3.51 -8.57 -18.19
CA SER A 477 -3.89 -7.45 -19.06
C SER A 477 -4.24 -6.21 -18.26
N GLU A 478 -4.11 -5.03 -18.87
CA GLU A 478 -4.38 -3.74 -18.21
C GLU A 478 -5.82 -3.63 -17.71
N ASN A 479 -6.77 -4.26 -18.41
CA ASN A 479 -8.18 -4.28 -18.02
C ASN A 479 -8.53 -5.41 -17.02
N GLY A 480 -7.58 -6.28 -16.69
CA GLY A 480 -7.79 -7.44 -15.82
C GLY A 480 -8.66 -8.55 -16.43
N ASP A 481 -8.91 -8.53 -17.74
CA ASP A 481 -9.77 -9.46 -18.47
C ASP A 481 -9.03 -10.68 -19.05
N ALA A 482 -7.69 -10.68 -18.99
CA ALA A 482 -6.86 -11.77 -19.45
C ALA A 482 -5.64 -11.99 -18.55
N ILE A 483 -5.24 -13.25 -18.41
CA ILE A 483 -4.00 -13.65 -17.74
C ILE A 483 -3.19 -14.59 -18.62
N ALA A 484 -1.89 -14.37 -18.68
CA ALA A 484 -0.94 -15.29 -19.28
C ALA A 484 -0.03 -15.86 -18.19
N TYR A 485 0.17 -17.15 -18.11
CA TYR A 485 0.97 -17.78 -17.07
C TYR A 485 1.73 -19.02 -17.51
N SER A 486 2.89 -19.25 -16.88
CA SER A 486 3.70 -20.44 -17.04
C SER A 486 2.96 -21.65 -16.50
N MET A 487 2.78 -22.70 -17.32
CA MET A 487 2.04 -23.89 -16.90
C MET A 487 2.77 -24.73 -15.86
N ASN A 488 4.09 -24.57 -15.70
CA ASN A 488 4.88 -25.29 -14.71
C ASN A 488 5.30 -24.42 -13.51
N GLY A 489 4.89 -23.15 -13.46
CA GLY A 489 5.21 -22.21 -12.37
C GLY A 489 6.70 -21.86 -12.24
N ARG A 490 7.54 -22.15 -13.23
CA ARG A 490 8.99 -21.99 -13.16
C ARG A 490 9.48 -20.83 -14.03
N LEU A 491 10.19 -19.89 -13.42
CA LEU A 491 10.68 -18.68 -14.10
C LEU A 491 11.78 -18.97 -15.16
N TYR A 492 12.63 -19.98 -14.94
CA TYR A 492 13.82 -20.24 -15.76
C TYR A 492 13.74 -21.52 -16.59
N SER A 493 12.63 -22.24 -16.56
CA SER A 493 12.46 -23.50 -17.28
C SER A 493 11.03 -23.72 -17.77
N THR A 494 10.37 -22.66 -18.20
CA THR A 494 9.02 -22.73 -18.77
C THR A 494 9.08 -23.16 -20.22
N ASP A 495 8.39 -24.24 -20.57
CA ASP A 495 8.24 -24.77 -21.92
C ASP A 495 6.89 -24.40 -22.55
N SER A 496 5.93 -23.92 -21.75
CA SER A 496 4.60 -23.55 -22.21
C SER A 496 3.96 -22.44 -21.36
N ILE A 497 3.33 -21.50 -22.03
CA ILE A 497 2.54 -20.42 -21.45
C ILE A 497 1.10 -20.62 -21.86
N ARG A 498 0.18 -20.55 -20.89
CA ARG A 498 -1.26 -20.49 -21.15
C ARG A 498 -1.71 -19.03 -21.06
N ILE A 499 -2.41 -18.57 -22.08
CA ILE A 499 -3.18 -17.32 -22.07
C ILE A 499 -4.63 -17.73 -21.84
N PHE A 500 -5.26 -17.15 -20.83
CA PHE A 500 -6.67 -17.33 -20.54
C PHE A 500 -7.36 -15.96 -20.59
N ASN A 501 -8.34 -15.84 -21.47
CA ASN A 501 -9.15 -14.64 -21.60
C ASN A 501 -10.48 -14.87 -20.89
N MET A 502 -10.70 -14.13 -19.79
CA MET A 502 -11.88 -14.25 -18.94
C MET A 502 -13.12 -13.65 -19.57
N SER A 503 -12.98 -12.66 -20.46
CA SER A 503 -14.11 -12.02 -21.13
C SER A 503 -14.78 -12.91 -22.20
N THR A 504 -14.02 -13.83 -22.81
CA THR A 504 -14.48 -14.71 -23.89
C THR A 504 -14.48 -16.18 -23.52
N ASP A 505 -14.06 -16.52 -22.30
CA ASP A 505 -13.83 -17.88 -21.82
C ASP A 505 -12.98 -18.71 -22.81
N SER A 506 -11.96 -18.08 -23.38
CA SER A 506 -11.10 -18.67 -24.38
C SER A 506 -9.68 -18.83 -23.90
N GLU A 507 -8.98 -19.84 -24.41
CA GLU A 507 -7.60 -20.09 -24.04
C GLU A 507 -6.69 -20.37 -25.23
N LYS A 508 -5.42 -20.03 -25.05
CA LYS A 508 -4.34 -20.33 -26.00
C LYS A 508 -3.13 -20.87 -25.26
N ILE A 509 -2.53 -21.91 -25.77
CA ILE A 509 -1.26 -22.41 -25.26
C ILE A 509 -0.17 -22.10 -26.28
N ILE A 510 0.84 -21.36 -25.84
CA ILE A 510 2.10 -21.14 -26.55
C ILE A 510 3.09 -22.18 -26.06
N LYS A 511 3.74 -22.89 -26.96
CA LYS A 511 4.78 -23.87 -26.64
C LYS A 511 6.11 -23.45 -27.22
N ALA A 512 7.15 -23.55 -26.42
CA ALA A 512 8.52 -23.42 -26.87
C ALA A 512 8.91 -24.59 -27.79
N ASP A 513 9.90 -24.37 -28.64
CA ASP A 513 10.54 -25.45 -29.38
C ASP A 513 11.37 -26.34 -28.42
N ASP A 514 11.77 -27.56 -28.88
CA ASP A 514 12.43 -28.56 -28.04
C ASP A 514 13.70 -28.05 -27.32
N ASN A 515 14.41 -27.09 -27.89
CA ASN A 515 15.63 -26.53 -27.34
C ASN A 515 15.45 -25.16 -26.68
N GLU A 516 14.22 -24.71 -26.48
CA GLU A 516 13.89 -23.38 -26.00
C GLU A 516 13.12 -23.41 -24.69
N TYR A 517 13.18 -22.27 -23.97
CA TYR A 517 12.25 -21.89 -22.92
C TYR A 517 11.66 -20.52 -23.23
N ILE A 518 10.48 -20.28 -22.70
CA ILE A 518 9.74 -19.03 -22.89
C ILE A 518 9.42 -18.35 -21.53
N ARG A 519 9.22 -17.04 -21.55
CA ARG A 519 8.95 -16.26 -20.35
C ARG A 519 7.86 -15.22 -20.56
N CYS A 520 6.89 -15.14 -19.66
CA CYS A 520 5.92 -14.04 -19.61
C CYS A 520 6.63 -12.73 -19.27
N LEU A 521 6.34 -11.66 -20.02
CA LEU A 521 6.95 -10.34 -19.78
C LEU A 521 5.90 -9.28 -19.41
N GLY A 522 4.71 -9.32 -19.99
CA GLY A 522 3.65 -8.37 -19.68
C GLY A 522 2.61 -8.24 -20.80
N TYR A 523 1.73 -7.25 -20.62
CA TYR A 523 0.81 -6.80 -21.67
C TYR A 523 1.10 -5.34 -22.00
N ILE A 524 0.89 -4.96 -23.25
CA ILE A 524 1.00 -3.59 -23.74
C ILE A 524 -0.18 -3.29 -24.66
N ASN A 525 -1.08 -2.39 -24.26
CA ASN A 525 -2.32 -2.06 -24.99
C ASN A 525 -3.20 -3.30 -25.32
N GLY A 526 -3.26 -4.27 -24.42
CA GLY A 526 -3.98 -5.52 -24.61
C GLY A 526 -3.22 -6.61 -25.35
N ASP A 527 -2.04 -6.32 -25.91
CA ASP A 527 -1.20 -7.29 -26.62
C ASP A 527 -0.23 -7.99 -25.65
N PHE A 528 -0.13 -9.31 -25.74
CA PHE A 528 0.73 -10.10 -24.85
C PHE A 528 2.19 -10.10 -25.32
N VAL A 529 3.12 -9.88 -24.39
CA VAL A 529 4.56 -9.85 -24.64
C VAL A 529 5.24 -11.02 -23.95
N TYR A 530 6.00 -11.80 -24.71
CA TYR A 530 6.80 -12.90 -24.16
C TYR A 530 8.17 -12.98 -24.81
N GLY A 531 9.10 -13.61 -24.12
CA GLY A 531 10.48 -13.79 -24.58
C GLY A 531 10.82 -15.23 -24.80
N ILE A 532 11.76 -15.51 -25.71
CA ILE A 532 12.22 -16.84 -26.11
C ILE A 532 13.74 -16.89 -25.91
N ALA A 533 14.22 -17.94 -25.24
CA ALA A 533 15.62 -18.20 -25.00
C ALA A 533 16.01 -19.64 -25.34
N ASP A 534 17.16 -19.84 -25.96
CA ASP A 534 17.76 -21.17 -26.04
C ASP A 534 18.07 -21.71 -24.62
N LYS A 535 17.81 -23.00 -24.38
CA LYS A 535 18.13 -23.64 -23.10
C LYS A 535 19.61 -23.51 -22.70
N ALA A 536 20.49 -23.45 -23.72
CA ALA A 536 21.92 -23.24 -23.50
C ALA A 536 22.28 -21.82 -23.07
N ASP A 537 21.38 -20.87 -23.25
CA ASP A 537 21.55 -19.45 -22.89
C ASP A 537 20.87 -19.09 -21.57
N ILE A 538 20.43 -20.09 -20.81
CA ILE A 538 19.93 -19.93 -19.46
C ILE A 538 20.99 -20.39 -18.50
N LEU A 539 21.53 -19.44 -17.76
CA LEU A 539 22.60 -19.70 -16.81
C LEU A 539 22.08 -19.63 -15.38
N ILE A 540 22.29 -20.69 -14.61
CA ILE A 540 22.12 -20.73 -13.15
C ILE A 540 23.47 -21.08 -12.56
N LYS A 541 24.06 -20.17 -11.78
CA LYS A 541 25.39 -20.33 -11.22
C LYS A 541 25.33 -20.84 -9.77
N GLU A 542 26.45 -21.41 -9.30
CA GLU A 542 26.59 -21.85 -7.92
C GLU A 542 26.33 -20.73 -6.89
N ASP A 543 26.63 -19.48 -7.23
CA ASP A 543 26.37 -18.30 -6.39
C ASP A 543 24.90 -17.86 -6.35
N GLY A 544 24.01 -18.59 -7.02
CA GLY A 544 22.60 -18.30 -7.11
C GLY A 544 22.24 -17.22 -8.13
N SER A 545 23.21 -16.62 -8.81
CA SER A 545 22.92 -15.69 -9.91
C SER A 545 22.32 -16.41 -11.10
N ARG A 546 21.28 -15.81 -11.67
CA ARG A 546 20.48 -16.40 -12.75
C ARG A 546 20.37 -15.42 -13.91
N THR A 547 20.51 -15.93 -15.14
CA THR A 547 20.35 -15.15 -16.35
C THR A 547 19.49 -15.93 -17.33
N PHE A 548 18.41 -15.32 -17.80
CA PHE A 548 17.53 -15.83 -18.83
C PHE A 548 17.76 -14.95 -20.09
N ALA A 549 18.66 -15.34 -20.96
CA ALA A 549 19.07 -14.53 -22.09
C ALA A 549 18.19 -14.81 -23.32
N MET A 550 17.13 -14.00 -23.48
CA MET A 550 16.18 -14.10 -24.58
C MET A 550 16.82 -13.56 -25.88
N TYR A 551 16.89 -14.39 -26.88
CA TYR A 551 17.37 -13.96 -28.20
C TYR A 551 16.27 -13.28 -29.01
N ARG A 552 14.99 -13.58 -28.71
CA ARG A 552 13.82 -13.02 -29.38
C ARG A 552 12.71 -12.67 -28.38
N LEU A 553 12.01 -11.55 -28.63
CA LEU A 553 10.75 -11.22 -27.99
C LEU A 553 9.67 -11.17 -29.07
N GLU A 554 8.48 -11.64 -28.70
CA GLU A 554 7.29 -11.60 -29.55
C GLU A 554 6.16 -10.85 -28.86
N ILE A 555 5.42 -10.06 -29.65
CA ILE A 555 4.20 -9.38 -29.23
C ILE A 555 3.04 -10.02 -30.03
N MET A 556 2.04 -10.48 -29.28
CA MET A 556 0.89 -11.21 -29.79
C MET A 556 -0.39 -10.43 -29.51
N ASP A 557 -1.21 -10.23 -30.55
CA ASP A 557 -2.50 -9.55 -30.44
C ASP A 557 -3.59 -10.42 -29.75
N SER A 558 -4.77 -9.83 -29.54
CA SER A 558 -5.93 -10.51 -28.92
C SER A 558 -6.48 -11.68 -29.75
N ASP A 559 -6.18 -11.75 -31.06
CA ASP A 559 -6.52 -12.84 -31.96
C ASP A 559 -5.43 -13.94 -31.98
N TYR A 560 -4.43 -13.81 -31.11
CA TYR A 560 -3.28 -14.71 -30.98
C TYR A 560 -2.34 -14.77 -32.20
N ASN A 561 -2.23 -13.68 -32.96
CA ASN A 561 -1.25 -13.55 -34.01
C ASN A 561 -0.02 -12.81 -33.51
N VAL A 562 1.18 -13.25 -33.90
CA VAL A 562 2.40 -12.49 -33.64
C VAL A 562 2.43 -11.29 -34.60
N ILE A 563 2.30 -10.09 -34.04
CA ILE A 563 2.25 -8.81 -34.76
C ILE A 563 3.61 -8.13 -34.81
N LYS A 564 4.53 -8.46 -33.91
CA LYS A 564 5.86 -7.89 -33.83
C LYS A 564 6.85 -8.86 -33.22
N GLU A 565 8.04 -8.89 -33.80
CA GLU A 565 9.20 -9.60 -33.26
C GLU A 565 10.35 -8.61 -33.04
N TYR A 566 11.09 -8.82 -31.95
CA TYR A 566 12.34 -8.14 -31.67
C TYR A 566 13.45 -9.17 -31.57
N GLU A 567 14.39 -9.11 -32.45
CA GLU A 567 15.58 -9.96 -32.50
C GLU A 567 16.77 -9.13 -32.99
N GLN A 568 17.92 -9.25 -32.31
CA GLN A 568 19.11 -8.55 -32.67
C GLN A 568 20.33 -9.50 -32.59
N PRO A 569 21.02 -9.79 -33.71
CA PRO A 569 22.10 -10.77 -33.74
C PRO A 569 23.20 -10.48 -32.69
N GLY A 570 23.48 -11.45 -31.82
CA GLY A 570 24.52 -11.36 -30.80
C GLY A 570 24.17 -10.48 -29.60
N VAL A 571 22.95 -9.94 -29.54
CA VAL A 571 22.42 -9.20 -28.39
C VAL A 571 21.21 -9.97 -27.84
N TYR A 572 21.17 -10.11 -26.52
CA TYR A 572 20.11 -10.82 -25.82
C TYR A 572 19.38 -9.85 -24.88
N VAL A 573 18.14 -10.16 -24.56
CA VAL A 573 17.37 -9.46 -23.53
C VAL A 573 17.33 -10.31 -22.27
N SER A 574 17.90 -9.80 -21.17
CA SER A 574 17.91 -10.51 -19.90
C SER A 574 16.70 -10.19 -19.01
N ASP A 575 16.11 -9.02 -19.19
CA ASP A 575 14.85 -8.62 -18.54
C ASP A 575 14.13 -7.56 -19.37
N ALA A 576 12.81 -7.48 -19.20
CA ALA A 576 11.97 -6.47 -19.85
C ALA A 576 10.93 -5.97 -18.83
N SER A 577 10.74 -4.66 -18.78
CA SER A 577 9.63 -4.05 -18.02
C SER A 577 8.66 -3.39 -18.99
N VAL A 578 7.40 -3.79 -18.89
CA VAL A 578 6.30 -3.23 -19.66
C VAL A 578 5.62 -2.16 -18.83
N SER A 579 5.45 -0.98 -19.37
CA SER A 579 4.73 0.12 -18.72
C SER A 579 4.07 1.00 -19.79
N ASP A 580 2.79 1.30 -19.61
CA ASP A 580 1.98 2.15 -20.49
C ASP A 580 2.20 1.82 -21.98
N MET A 581 2.92 2.68 -22.67
CA MET A 581 3.20 2.59 -24.13
C MET A 581 4.61 2.06 -24.44
N ARG A 582 5.34 1.50 -23.46
CA ARG A 582 6.77 1.17 -23.60
C ARG A 582 7.12 -0.18 -23.03
N ILE A 583 8.03 -0.87 -23.72
CA ILE A 583 8.75 -2.01 -23.20
C ILE A 583 10.22 -1.60 -23.07
N ASN A 584 10.72 -1.47 -21.84
CA ASN A 584 12.12 -1.19 -21.58
C ASN A 584 12.90 -2.50 -21.57
N LEU A 585 13.98 -2.60 -22.34
CA LEU A 585 14.76 -3.80 -22.53
C LEU A 585 16.11 -3.67 -21.81
N THR A 586 16.38 -4.57 -20.87
CA THR A 586 17.72 -4.78 -20.30
C THR A 586 18.45 -5.76 -21.19
N ARG A 587 19.51 -5.31 -21.85
CA ARG A 587 20.22 -6.11 -22.85
C ARG A 587 21.59 -6.56 -22.36
N VAL A 588 21.99 -7.74 -22.83
CA VAL A 588 23.29 -8.36 -22.53
C VAL A 588 23.92 -8.91 -23.82
N VAL A 589 25.23 -9.06 -23.81
CA VAL A 589 26.01 -9.71 -24.85
C VAL A 589 26.79 -10.88 -24.23
N LYS A 590 27.03 -11.94 -24.98
CA LYS A 590 27.78 -13.11 -24.52
C LYS A 590 29.27 -12.77 -24.48
N SER A 591 29.89 -12.96 -23.34
CA SER A 591 31.34 -12.78 -23.17
C SER A 591 32.13 -14.01 -23.67
N GLY A 592 33.47 -13.86 -23.78
CA GLY A 592 34.34 -14.92 -24.32
C GLY A 592 34.41 -16.19 -23.47
N ASP A 593 34.01 -16.13 -22.22
CA ASP A 593 33.96 -17.26 -21.27
C ASP A 593 32.55 -17.91 -21.19
N GLY A 594 31.62 -17.39 -21.98
CA GLY A 594 30.22 -17.91 -22.05
C GLY A 594 29.29 -17.28 -21.03
N ASP A 595 29.72 -16.28 -20.29
CA ASP A 595 28.89 -15.46 -19.41
C ASP A 595 28.21 -14.34 -20.22
N TYR A 596 27.37 -13.53 -19.54
CA TYR A 596 26.68 -12.39 -20.14
C TYR A 596 27.11 -11.08 -19.46
N GLU A 597 27.41 -10.08 -20.28
CA GLU A 597 27.75 -8.74 -19.82
C GLU A 597 26.70 -7.74 -20.26
N SER A 598 26.36 -6.80 -19.36
CA SER A 598 25.38 -5.74 -19.66
C SER A 598 25.85 -4.86 -20.83
N THR A 599 24.92 -4.50 -21.68
CA THR A 599 25.15 -3.58 -22.81
C THR A 599 24.13 -2.43 -22.74
N SER A 600 24.02 -1.63 -23.80
CA SER A 600 23.10 -0.50 -23.85
C SER A 600 21.64 -0.95 -23.68
N ILE A 601 20.87 -0.20 -22.93
CA ILE A 601 19.41 -0.38 -22.85
C ILE A 601 18.74 -0.04 -24.18
N ASP A 602 17.57 -0.59 -24.46
CA ASP A 602 16.74 -0.29 -25.62
C ASP A 602 15.28 -0.19 -25.20
N GLN A 603 14.44 0.35 -26.07
CA GLN A 603 13.02 0.52 -25.82
C GLN A 603 12.20 0.19 -27.05
N LEU A 604 11.13 -0.56 -26.87
CA LEU A 604 10.07 -0.70 -27.85
C LEU A 604 8.94 0.25 -27.44
N ILE A 605 8.54 1.11 -28.37
CA ILE A 605 7.44 2.06 -28.13
C ILE A 605 6.28 1.61 -29.00
N ASN A 606 5.12 1.44 -28.40
CA ASN A 606 3.88 1.28 -29.13
C ASN A 606 3.38 2.67 -29.51
N LYS A 607 3.42 2.97 -30.82
CA LYS A 607 2.85 4.19 -31.37
C LYS A 607 1.51 3.85 -32.02
N ASP A 608 0.50 3.70 -31.21
CA ASP A 608 -0.86 3.66 -31.74
C ASP A 608 -1.33 5.08 -32.03
N GLU A 609 -0.93 5.60 -33.20
CA GLU A 609 -1.30 6.95 -33.68
C GLU A 609 -2.81 7.07 -34.01
N ASN A 610 -3.59 5.98 -33.91
CA ASN A 610 -4.98 5.90 -34.34
C ASN A 610 -5.98 5.53 -33.22
N LYS A 611 -5.58 5.32 -31.97
CA LYS A 611 -6.55 5.29 -30.89
C LYS A 611 -7.01 6.73 -30.64
N GLN A 612 -8.12 7.10 -31.31
CA GLN A 612 -8.96 8.18 -30.81
C GLN A 612 -9.30 7.77 -29.38
N GLU A 613 -9.01 8.63 -28.40
CA GLU A 613 -9.41 8.40 -27.00
C GLU A 613 -10.95 8.52 -26.94
N ASP A 614 -11.63 7.45 -27.36
CA ASP A 614 -13.08 7.32 -27.23
C ASP A 614 -13.39 6.87 -25.80
N GLY A 615 -13.43 7.80 -24.85
CA GLY A 615 -13.69 7.50 -23.45
C GLY A 615 -13.38 8.66 -22.51
N LEU A 616 -13.55 8.40 -21.23
CA LEU A 616 -13.07 9.31 -20.17
C LEU A 616 -11.54 9.31 -20.16
N THR A 617 -10.94 10.46 -19.94
CA THR A 617 -9.48 10.58 -19.79
C THR A 617 -9.13 11.39 -18.54
N LEU A 618 -7.98 11.09 -17.96
CA LEU A 618 -7.47 11.81 -16.83
C LEU A 618 -6.52 12.91 -17.28
N GLU A 619 -6.74 14.13 -16.82
CA GLU A 619 -5.94 15.29 -17.17
C GLU A 619 -5.46 16.05 -15.94
N THR A 620 -4.29 16.67 -16.03
CA THR A 620 -3.80 17.61 -15.02
C THR A 620 -4.18 19.03 -15.42
N ILE A 621 -4.85 19.72 -14.50
CA ILE A 621 -5.17 21.15 -14.63
C ILE A 621 -4.14 21.94 -13.83
N VAL A 622 -3.68 23.08 -14.36
CA VAL A 622 -2.78 24.00 -13.67
C VAL A 622 -3.55 25.25 -13.30
N THR A 623 -3.59 25.58 -12.00
CA THR A 623 -4.20 26.79 -11.46
C THR A 623 -3.16 27.66 -10.76
N ASP A 624 -3.44 28.94 -10.62
CA ASP A 624 -2.48 29.88 -9.99
C ASP A 624 -2.33 29.61 -8.49
N ASN A 625 -3.43 29.31 -7.79
CA ASN A 625 -3.45 29.16 -6.34
C ASN A 625 -3.19 27.72 -5.86
N ARG A 626 -3.67 26.70 -6.59
CA ARG A 626 -3.59 25.29 -6.20
C ARG A 626 -2.57 24.50 -6.97
N LYS A 627 -1.92 25.17 -7.96
CA LYS A 627 -0.90 24.63 -8.84
C LYS A 627 -1.44 23.50 -9.72
N GLN A 628 -1.23 22.24 -9.39
CA GLN A 628 -1.71 21.10 -10.16
C GLN A 628 -2.91 20.44 -9.47
N GLU A 629 -3.97 20.27 -10.21
CA GLU A 629 -5.17 19.54 -9.85
C GLU A 629 -5.44 18.42 -10.85
N LEU A 630 -6.09 17.36 -10.41
CA LEU A 630 -6.46 16.23 -11.24
C LEU A 630 -7.90 16.38 -11.70
N ALA A 631 -8.19 16.06 -12.97
CA ALA A 631 -9.55 16.14 -13.50
C ALA A 631 -9.85 14.97 -14.45
N ILE A 632 -11.09 14.52 -14.45
CA ILE A 632 -11.63 13.56 -15.41
C ILE A 632 -12.29 14.35 -16.54
N LYS A 633 -11.79 14.22 -17.76
CA LYS A 633 -12.40 14.79 -18.97
C LYS A 633 -13.53 13.89 -19.44
N LEU A 634 -14.67 14.50 -19.63
CA LEU A 634 -15.89 13.83 -20.07
C LEU A 634 -15.96 13.71 -21.60
N MET A 635 -16.66 12.71 -22.09
CA MET A 635 -16.88 12.47 -23.52
C MET A 635 -17.78 13.52 -24.17
N LYS A 636 -18.61 14.21 -23.39
CA LYS A 636 -19.61 15.17 -23.86
C LYS A 636 -19.43 16.53 -23.17
N ALA A 637 -19.93 17.58 -23.85
CA ALA A 637 -20.01 18.90 -23.24
C ALA A 637 -21.06 18.93 -22.13
N LEU A 638 -20.76 19.67 -21.06
CA LEU A 638 -21.65 19.82 -19.92
C LEU A 638 -22.94 20.54 -20.30
N PRO A 639 -24.09 20.13 -19.71
CA PRO A 639 -25.34 20.88 -19.85
C PRO A 639 -25.27 22.22 -19.12
N ALA A 640 -26.08 23.17 -19.54
CA ALA A 640 -26.24 24.43 -18.84
C ALA A 640 -27.19 24.23 -17.62
N GLY A 641 -26.85 24.77 -16.48
CA GLY A 641 -27.70 24.74 -15.27
C GLY A 641 -26.94 24.40 -14.01
N SER A 642 -27.59 24.44 -12.88
CA SER A 642 -27.06 23.98 -11.60
C SER A 642 -26.98 22.47 -11.58
N VAL A 643 -25.94 21.97 -10.93
CA VAL A 643 -25.75 20.52 -10.68
C VAL A 643 -26.69 20.11 -9.56
N GLU A 644 -27.37 18.99 -9.74
CA GLU A 644 -28.16 18.34 -8.69
C GLU A 644 -27.31 17.27 -7.99
N PHE A 645 -27.66 17.00 -6.73
CA PHE A 645 -26.97 16.03 -5.89
C PHE A 645 -27.96 15.06 -5.25
N ARG A 646 -27.62 13.77 -5.22
CA ARG A 646 -28.32 12.77 -4.43
C ARG A 646 -27.34 11.74 -3.83
N THR A 647 -27.81 10.97 -2.86
CA THR A 647 -27.14 9.76 -2.36
C THR A 647 -27.98 8.53 -2.73
N SER A 648 -27.35 7.36 -2.76
CA SER A 648 -28.10 6.09 -2.82
C SER A 648 -29.09 6.01 -1.66
N SER A 649 -30.28 5.44 -1.91
CA SER A 649 -31.35 5.38 -0.90
C SER A 649 -31.15 4.24 0.10
N GLU A 650 -30.45 3.18 -0.29
CA GLU A 650 -30.24 2.00 0.53
C GLU A 650 -29.04 1.20 0.05
N VAL A 651 -28.31 0.57 0.99
CA VAL A 651 -27.42 -0.55 0.74
C VAL A 651 -28.10 -1.80 1.29
N SER A 652 -28.47 -2.70 0.40
CA SER A 652 -29.24 -3.91 0.71
C SER A 652 -28.29 -5.11 0.76
N TYR A 653 -28.34 -5.86 1.84
CA TYR A 653 -27.57 -7.08 2.06
C TYR A 653 -28.46 -8.31 1.89
N LYS A 654 -27.93 -9.37 1.28
CA LYS A 654 -28.66 -10.63 1.08
C LYS A 654 -28.15 -11.70 2.02
N ASP A 655 -29.04 -12.43 2.68
CA ASP A 655 -28.70 -13.54 3.60
C ASP A 655 -27.81 -14.62 2.98
N ASN A 656 -27.76 -14.75 1.65
CA ASN A 656 -26.98 -15.76 0.92
C ASN A 656 -25.81 -15.17 0.14
N ALA A 657 -25.36 -13.97 0.46
CA ALA A 657 -24.22 -13.31 -0.19
C ALA A 657 -22.88 -13.89 0.28
N LEU A 658 -22.80 -14.42 1.49
CA LEU A 658 -21.57 -14.95 2.09
C LEU A 658 -20.99 -16.12 1.30
N LEU A 659 -19.69 -16.06 1.04
CA LEU A 659 -18.87 -17.11 0.45
C LEU A 659 -17.53 -17.21 1.18
N GLU A 660 -17.26 -18.32 1.82
CA GLU A 660 -15.96 -18.63 2.40
C GLU A 660 -15.06 -19.26 1.32
N LEU A 661 -13.87 -18.73 1.14
CA LEU A 661 -12.85 -19.31 0.29
C LEU A 661 -11.87 -20.12 1.15
N ASP A 662 -11.72 -21.40 0.83
CA ASP A 662 -10.63 -22.20 1.38
C ASP A 662 -9.31 -21.69 0.77
N ASN A 663 -8.54 -20.95 1.55
CA ASN A 663 -7.26 -20.43 1.12
C ASN A 663 -6.17 -20.82 2.13
N ASP A 664 -5.46 -21.92 1.83
CA ASP A 664 -4.32 -22.42 2.61
C ASP A 664 -2.99 -21.73 2.25
N PHE A 665 -3.02 -20.47 1.84
CA PHE A 665 -1.82 -19.75 1.44
C PHE A 665 -0.83 -19.61 2.61
N ALA A 666 0.30 -20.29 2.49
CA ALA A 666 1.35 -20.32 3.51
C ALA A 666 2.32 -19.12 3.45
N GLY A 667 2.11 -18.17 2.54
CA GLY A 667 2.95 -16.97 2.39
C GLY A 667 4.34 -17.22 1.81
N ASP A 668 4.60 -18.36 1.24
CA ASP A 668 5.92 -18.84 0.88
C ASP A 668 6.66 -17.94 -0.13
N GLY A 669 7.85 -17.46 0.30
CA GLY A 669 8.80 -16.78 -0.55
C GLY A 669 8.45 -15.35 -0.94
N ARG A 670 7.44 -14.74 -0.33
CA ARG A 670 7.07 -13.34 -0.59
C ARG A 670 7.70 -12.40 0.43
N TYR A 671 8.22 -11.28 -0.06
CA TYR A 671 8.79 -10.18 0.73
C TYR A 671 7.85 -9.00 0.71
N TYR A 672 7.49 -8.51 1.89
CA TYR A 672 6.59 -7.38 2.11
C TYR A 672 7.42 -6.11 2.37
N VAL A 673 7.20 -5.10 1.55
CA VAL A 673 7.94 -3.84 1.62
C VAL A 673 7.09 -2.77 2.28
N TYR A 674 7.62 -2.21 3.36
CA TYR A 674 7.03 -1.07 4.04
C TYR A 674 7.94 0.14 3.84
N GLY A 675 7.36 1.29 3.50
CA GLY A 675 8.08 2.53 3.27
C GLY A 675 7.19 3.73 3.59
N TYR A 676 7.75 4.86 3.95
CA TYR A 676 7.00 6.03 4.39
C TYR A 676 5.94 5.74 5.45
N GLY A 677 6.18 4.74 6.31
CA GLY A 677 5.27 4.34 7.38
C GLY A 677 4.07 3.49 6.97
N ARG A 678 3.98 3.01 5.73
CA ARG A 678 2.89 2.15 5.23
C ARG A 678 3.41 1.11 4.23
N PHE A 679 2.57 0.14 3.94
CA PHE A 679 2.84 -0.88 2.93
C PHE A 679 3.05 -0.24 1.55
N GLN A 680 4.01 -0.74 0.79
CA GLN A 680 4.34 -0.26 -0.55
C GLN A 680 4.07 -1.30 -1.62
N ASP A 681 4.55 -2.52 -1.42
CA ASP A 681 4.42 -3.62 -2.38
C ASP A 681 4.84 -4.95 -1.75
N SER A 682 4.53 -6.07 -2.40
CA SER A 682 5.11 -7.37 -2.10
C SER A 682 5.67 -8.03 -3.36
N THR A 683 6.77 -8.75 -3.21
CA THR A 683 7.44 -9.41 -4.33
C THR A 683 8.19 -10.67 -3.86
N THR A 684 8.34 -11.64 -4.76
CA THR A 684 9.21 -12.81 -4.51
C THR A 684 10.70 -12.54 -4.79
N GLN A 685 11.05 -11.32 -5.25
CA GLN A 685 12.42 -10.96 -5.62
C GLN A 685 13.06 -10.05 -4.57
N ILE A 686 13.91 -10.62 -3.72
CA ILE A 686 14.58 -9.89 -2.62
C ILE A 686 15.32 -8.64 -3.08
N SER A 687 15.98 -8.68 -4.25
CA SER A 687 16.68 -7.51 -4.80
C SER A 687 15.74 -6.35 -5.08
N LYS A 688 14.56 -6.61 -5.67
CA LYS A 688 13.52 -5.60 -5.90
C LYS A 688 12.96 -5.07 -4.58
N ALA A 689 12.70 -5.96 -3.62
CA ALA A 689 12.24 -5.58 -2.29
C ALA A 689 13.22 -4.62 -1.59
N ILE A 690 14.52 -4.93 -1.57
CA ILE A 690 15.55 -4.09 -0.95
C ILE A 690 15.65 -2.72 -1.65
N ILE A 691 15.61 -2.69 -2.98
CA ILE A 691 15.67 -1.44 -3.75
C ILE A 691 14.46 -0.56 -3.41
N LEU A 692 13.25 -1.11 -3.48
CA LEU A 692 12.03 -0.38 -3.16
C LEU A 692 12.03 0.13 -1.71
N ALA A 693 12.36 -0.73 -0.75
CA ALA A 693 12.46 -0.33 0.66
C ALA A 693 13.52 0.76 0.89
N ASN A 694 14.65 0.68 0.17
CA ASN A 694 15.65 1.75 0.23
C ASN A 694 15.12 3.08 -0.30
N ASP A 695 14.41 3.06 -1.42
CA ASP A 695 13.93 4.27 -2.09
C ASP A 695 12.75 4.91 -1.35
N THR A 696 11.99 4.11 -0.60
CA THR A 696 10.86 4.55 0.23
C THR A 696 11.19 4.69 1.72
N TYR A 697 12.47 4.70 2.08
CA TYR A 697 12.95 4.89 3.46
C TYR A 697 12.44 3.84 4.46
N GLY A 698 12.33 2.60 4.04
CA GLY A 698 11.59 1.58 4.74
C GLY A 698 12.33 0.30 5.09
N SER A 699 11.57 -0.79 5.16
CA SER A 699 12.01 -2.14 5.53
C SER A 699 11.41 -3.20 4.62
N VAL A 700 12.03 -4.38 4.64
CA VAL A 700 11.56 -5.61 4.02
C VAL A 700 11.29 -6.62 5.12
N ASN A 701 10.09 -7.16 5.16
CA ASN A 701 9.69 -8.21 6.07
C ASN A 701 9.32 -9.49 5.30
N ASP A 702 9.41 -10.64 5.95
CA ASP A 702 8.80 -11.88 5.45
C ASP A 702 7.32 -11.98 5.88
N TYR A 703 6.67 -13.10 5.50
CA TYR A 703 5.28 -13.37 5.86
C TYR A 703 5.05 -13.50 7.37
N ASN A 704 6.08 -13.92 8.13
CA ASN A 704 6.02 -14.08 9.58
C ASN A 704 6.44 -12.81 10.32
N ALA A 705 6.46 -11.66 9.65
CA ALA A 705 6.86 -10.36 10.20
C ALA A 705 8.32 -10.23 10.63
N ASN A 706 9.19 -11.19 10.28
CA ASN A 706 10.62 -11.03 10.53
C ASN A 706 11.17 -9.93 9.62
N THR A 707 11.85 -8.95 10.21
CA THR A 707 12.52 -7.90 9.43
C THR A 707 13.79 -8.45 8.80
N ILE A 708 13.77 -8.65 7.49
CA ILE A 708 14.90 -9.15 6.70
C ILE A 708 15.90 -8.05 6.47
N TRP A 709 15.43 -6.86 6.13
CA TRP A 709 16.24 -5.72 5.77
C TRP A 709 15.55 -4.41 6.15
N LYS A 710 16.35 -3.40 6.53
CA LYS A 710 15.87 -2.02 6.74
C LYS A 710 16.88 -1.01 6.24
N ARG A 711 16.42 0.13 5.73
CA ARG A 711 17.31 1.17 5.19
C ARG A 711 18.29 1.71 6.21
N TYR A 712 17.87 1.84 7.46
CA TYR A 712 18.70 2.42 8.51
C TYR A 712 19.45 1.35 9.24
N ARG A 713 20.75 1.59 9.37
CA ARG A 713 21.70 0.70 10.04
C ARG A 713 22.49 1.46 11.09
N ASN A 714 23.19 0.74 11.92
CA ASN A 714 24.13 1.30 12.90
C ASN A 714 25.25 2.08 12.19
N THR A 715 25.97 2.91 12.93
CA THR A 715 27.14 3.63 12.40
C THR A 715 28.34 2.71 12.15
N SER A 716 28.39 1.57 12.83
CA SER A 716 29.41 0.53 12.65
C SER A 716 28.91 -0.80 13.21
N ALA A 717 29.34 -1.89 12.61
CA ALA A 717 29.14 -3.24 13.11
C ALA A 717 30.33 -4.13 12.76
N GLN A 718 30.59 -5.17 13.56
CA GLN A 718 31.64 -6.14 13.34
C GLN A 718 31.23 -7.52 13.83
N ILE A 719 31.15 -8.47 12.92
CA ILE A 719 30.96 -9.89 13.22
C ILE A 719 32.27 -10.50 13.65
N LYS A 720 32.26 -11.28 14.70
CA LYS A 720 33.42 -11.98 15.27
C LYS A 720 33.21 -13.48 15.26
N GLY A 721 34.29 -14.24 15.32
CA GLY A 721 34.22 -15.69 15.46
C GLY A 721 34.11 -16.49 14.17
N LEU A 722 34.22 -15.83 12.99
CA LEU A 722 34.35 -16.54 11.73
C LEU A 722 35.80 -17.10 11.64
N SER A 723 35.87 -18.37 11.24
CA SER A 723 37.14 -19.06 10.92
C SER A 723 37.03 -19.67 9.54
N ILE A 724 37.95 -19.37 8.65
CA ILE A 724 37.92 -19.88 7.27
C ILE A 724 37.95 -21.40 7.26
N ILE A 725 37.08 -22.00 6.50
CA ILE A 725 37.01 -23.45 6.27
C ILE A 725 37.21 -23.68 4.77
N ASP A 726 38.36 -24.18 4.39
CA ASP A 726 38.68 -24.46 3.00
C ASP A 726 37.75 -25.55 2.43
N ALA A 727 37.11 -25.25 1.31
CA ALA A 727 36.22 -26.15 0.59
C ALA A 727 36.55 -26.23 -0.91
N GLY A 728 37.73 -25.79 -1.29
CA GLY A 728 38.34 -25.91 -2.63
C GLY A 728 38.30 -24.61 -3.43
N SER A 729 37.14 -24.12 -3.92
CA SER A 729 37.07 -22.83 -4.61
C SER A 729 36.79 -21.68 -3.64
N SER A 730 37.10 -20.44 -4.07
CA SER A 730 36.85 -19.23 -3.29
C SER A 730 35.36 -19.11 -2.86
N LEU A 731 34.39 -19.37 -3.77
CA LEU A 731 32.99 -19.39 -3.44
C LEU A 731 32.65 -20.45 -2.39
N ARG A 732 33.12 -21.69 -2.61
CA ARG A 732 32.80 -22.81 -1.72
C ARG A 732 33.40 -22.62 -0.34
N THR A 733 34.65 -22.08 -0.26
CA THR A 733 35.29 -21.70 0.99
C THR A 733 34.49 -20.62 1.74
N ALA A 734 34.05 -19.56 1.04
CA ALA A 734 33.20 -18.54 1.63
C ALA A 734 31.90 -19.14 2.14
N LEU A 735 31.21 -19.95 1.30
CA LEU A 735 29.93 -20.56 1.63
C LEU A 735 30.01 -21.54 2.79
N GLN A 736 31.04 -22.42 2.82
CA GLN A 736 31.24 -23.35 3.94
C GLN A 736 31.49 -22.60 5.25
N THR A 737 32.31 -21.54 5.18
CA THR A 737 32.59 -20.68 6.33
C THR A 737 31.34 -20.02 6.89
N VAL A 738 30.53 -19.39 6.02
CA VAL A 738 29.28 -18.72 6.41
C VAL A 738 28.24 -19.72 6.88
N ALA A 739 28.08 -20.85 6.18
CA ALA A 739 27.15 -21.91 6.58
C ALA A 739 27.51 -22.48 7.96
N SER A 740 28.79 -22.76 8.24
CA SER A 740 29.22 -23.24 9.55
C SER A 740 29.00 -22.20 10.65
N TYR A 741 29.23 -20.91 10.36
CA TYR A 741 28.92 -19.81 11.27
C TYR A 741 27.42 -19.74 11.59
N ALA A 742 26.57 -19.97 10.58
CA ALA A 742 25.11 -20.03 10.73
C ALA A 742 24.60 -21.31 11.42
N GLY A 743 25.49 -22.28 11.72
CA GLY A 743 25.15 -23.48 12.45
C GLY A 743 25.10 -24.76 11.63
N ALA A 744 25.50 -24.74 10.35
CA ALA A 744 25.53 -25.95 9.52
C ALA A 744 26.45 -27.01 10.11
N GLN A 745 26.01 -28.26 10.11
CA GLN A 745 26.73 -29.44 10.53
C GLN A 745 27.06 -30.36 9.34
N PHE A 746 27.05 -29.82 8.12
CA PHE A 746 27.26 -30.58 6.88
C PHE A 746 28.33 -29.93 5.99
N ASP A 747 28.90 -30.70 5.08
CA ASP A 747 29.82 -30.25 4.03
C ASP A 747 29.00 -29.78 2.83
N ILE A 748 29.15 -28.51 2.44
CA ILE A 748 28.45 -27.92 1.31
C ILE A 748 28.73 -28.60 -0.03
N ASN A 749 29.91 -29.24 -0.17
CA ASN A 749 30.33 -29.95 -1.37
C ASN A 749 29.40 -31.13 -1.70
N ALA A 750 28.62 -31.62 -0.72
CA ALA A 750 27.60 -32.65 -0.94
C ALA A 750 26.39 -32.15 -1.71
N TYR A 751 26.19 -30.82 -1.77
CA TYR A 751 24.97 -30.21 -2.31
C TYR A 751 25.21 -29.25 -3.47
N ILE A 752 26.41 -28.65 -3.59
CA ILE A 752 26.67 -27.54 -4.52
C ILE A 752 26.56 -27.93 -6.00
N GLN A 753 26.51 -29.20 -6.35
CA GLN A 753 26.30 -29.67 -7.71
C GLN A 753 24.82 -29.56 -8.15
N ASP A 754 23.91 -29.66 -7.19
CA ASP A 754 22.45 -29.71 -7.45
C ASP A 754 21.70 -28.50 -6.88
N LYS A 755 22.36 -27.68 -6.05
CA LYS A 755 21.78 -26.55 -5.34
C LYS A 755 22.64 -25.29 -5.45
N THR A 756 21.98 -24.15 -5.50
CA THR A 756 22.65 -22.84 -5.41
C THR A 756 23.01 -22.50 -3.96
N ALA A 757 23.85 -21.48 -3.78
CA ALA A 757 24.37 -21.08 -2.47
C ALA A 757 23.26 -20.67 -1.49
N ASP A 758 22.26 -19.94 -1.95
CA ASP A 758 21.08 -19.57 -1.16
C ASP A 758 20.24 -20.78 -0.76
N GLU A 759 20.04 -21.75 -1.68
CA GLU A 759 19.35 -22.99 -1.39
C GLU A 759 20.12 -23.86 -0.38
N ILE A 760 21.47 -23.84 -0.41
CA ILE A 760 22.29 -24.56 0.56
C ILE A 760 22.20 -23.92 1.95
N LEU A 761 22.25 -22.58 2.06
CA LEU A 761 22.06 -21.90 3.33
C LEU A 761 20.68 -22.18 3.93
N SER A 762 19.67 -22.28 3.10
CA SER A 762 18.28 -22.62 3.52
C SER A 762 18.12 -24.07 4.00
N LEU A 763 19.11 -24.97 3.86
CA LEU A 763 19.10 -26.28 4.50
C LEU A 763 19.39 -26.22 6.00
N ILE A 764 19.85 -25.10 6.52
CA ILE A 764 20.15 -24.89 7.93
C ILE A 764 18.83 -24.55 8.65
N PRO A 765 18.46 -25.29 9.71
CA PRO A 765 17.21 -25.01 10.44
C PRO A 765 17.14 -23.57 10.96
N GLY A 766 16.04 -22.89 10.70
CA GLY A 766 15.81 -21.49 11.12
C GLY A 766 16.61 -20.46 10.32
N VAL A 767 17.13 -20.83 9.14
CA VAL A 767 17.89 -19.94 8.26
C VAL A 767 17.25 -19.90 6.87
N ALA A 768 17.03 -18.71 6.35
CA ALA A 768 16.63 -18.50 4.95
C ALA A 768 17.79 -17.86 4.17
N GLY A 769 18.35 -18.58 3.21
CA GLY A 769 19.42 -18.14 2.34
C GLY A 769 18.94 -17.15 1.29
N LEU A 770 19.77 -16.19 0.96
CA LEU A 770 19.48 -15.12 -0.01
C LEU A 770 20.61 -15.01 -1.03
N SER A 771 20.25 -15.00 -2.32
CA SER A 771 21.11 -14.52 -3.40
C SER A 771 20.60 -13.18 -3.89
N VAL A 772 21.42 -12.15 -3.81
CA VAL A 772 21.09 -10.75 -4.09
C VAL A 772 21.95 -10.25 -5.23
N LYS A 773 21.35 -9.74 -6.30
CA LYS A 773 22.05 -9.20 -7.46
C LYS A 773 21.59 -7.76 -7.73
N SER A 774 22.49 -6.92 -8.27
CA SER A 774 22.21 -5.54 -8.65
C SER A 774 21.88 -4.59 -7.48
N VAL A 775 22.12 -5.01 -6.24
CA VAL A 775 22.00 -4.18 -5.03
C VAL A 775 23.39 -3.74 -4.60
N THR A 776 23.59 -2.45 -4.36
CA THR A 776 24.91 -1.92 -3.99
C THR A 776 25.34 -2.37 -2.60
N VAL A 777 26.66 -2.50 -2.39
CA VAL A 777 27.23 -3.05 -1.14
C VAL A 777 26.82 -2.30 0.12
N ASP A 778 26.60 -0.98 0.03
CA ASP A 778 26.14 -0.17 1.17
C ASP A 778 24.79 -0.66 1.72
N LYS A 779 23.88 -1.15 0.87
CA LYS A 779 22.60 -1.73 1.27
C LYS A 779 22.77 -3.12 1.91
N MET A 780 23.80 -3.87 1.49
CA MET A 780 24.09 -5.19 2.06
C MET A 780 24.62 -5.13 3.50
N LEU A 781 25.13 -3.97 3.94
CA LEU A 781 25.70 -3.81 5.28
C LEU A 781 24.66 -3.94 6.40
N ASN A 782 23.38 -3.82 6.09
CA ASN A 782 22.31 -4.06 7.07
C ASN A 782 22.30 -5.52 7.60
N PHE A 783 22.67 -6.49 6.76
CA PHE A 783 22.78 -7.88 7.21
C PHE A 783 23.87 -8.07 8.26
N ILE A 784 24.96 -7.28 8.18
CA ILE A 784 26.03 -7.30 9.18
C ILE A 784 25.54 -6.81 10.55
N ASP A 785 24.61 -5.84 10.59
CA ASP A 785 23.98 -5.39 11.83
C ASP A 785 23.21 -6.52 12.54
N ASN A 786 22.61 -7.38 11.74
CA ASN A 786 21.83 -8.54 12.21
C ASN A 786 22.70 -9.77 12.49
N GLY A 787 24.05 -9.63 12.43
CA GLY A 787 24.98 -10.72 12.68
C GLY A 787 25.13 -11.71 11.51
N CYS A 788 24.61 -11.39 10.33
CA CYS A 788 24.63 -12.23 9.14
C CYS A 788 25.78 -11.80 8.20
N PRO A 789 26.86 -12.60 8.05
CA PRO A 789 27.95 -12.30 7.12
C PRO A 789 27.47 -12.27 5.67
N VAL A 790 28.10 -11.40 4.85
CA VAL A 790 27.75 -11.27 3.44
C VAL A 790 28.90 -11.74 2.57
N ILE A 791 28.69 -12.75 1.75
CA ILE A 791 29.62 -13.18 0.72
C ILE A 791 29.44 -12.25 -0.49
N GLY A 792 30.52 -11.62 -0.95
CA GLY A 792 30.49 -10.74 -2.12
C GLY A 792 31.46 -11.20 -3.20
N LYS A 793 31.00 -11.19 -4.47
CA LYS A 793 31.83 -11.51 -5.62
C LYS A 793 32.80 -10.36 -5.89
N SER A 794 34.09 -10.62 -5.80
CA SER A 794 35.19 -9.64 -5.94
C SER A 794 36.06 -9.83 -7.18
N GLY A 795 35.84 -10.92 -7.92
CA GLY A 795 36.61 -11.28 -9.14
C GLY A 795 35.83 -12.32 -9.96
N SER A 796 36.34 -12.74 -11.12
CA SER A 796 35.67 -13.74 -11.97
C SER A 796 35.34 -15.03 -11.22
N GLU A 797 36.31 -15.49 -10.37
CA GLU A 797 36.18 -16.67 -9.52
C GLU A 797 36.50 -16.38 -8.04
N SER A 798 36.50 -15.09 -7.67
CA SER A 798 36.93 -14.66 -6.33
C SER A 798 35.77 -14.11 -5.54
N TYR A 799 35.67 -14.56 -4.29
CA TYR A 799 34.65 -14.13 -3.33
C TYR A 799 35.31 -13.76 -2.01
N VAL A 800 34.75 -12.78 -1.33
CA VAL A 800 35.17 -12.32 -0.02
C VAL A 800 34.03 -12.40 0.96
N ILE A 801 34.29 -12.49 2.26
CA ILE A 801 33.26 -12.49 3.31
C ILE A 801 33.30 -11.14 4.02
N ILE A 802 32.29 -10.31 3.81
CA ILE A 802 32.14 -9.03 4.51
C ILE A 802 31.68 -9.33 5.93
N THR A 803 32.46 -8.83 6.91
CA THR A 803 32.23 -9.10 8.34
C THR A 803 32.05 -7.84 9.16
N GLY A 804 32.29 -6.66 8.60
CA GLY A 804 32.19 -5.43 9.35
C GLY A 804 32.21 -4.17 8.49
N TYR A 805 31.82 -3.07 9.13
CA TYR A 805 31.92 -1.74 8.52
C TYR A 805 31.94 -0.64 9.59
N ASP A 806 32.42 0.52 9.19
CA ASP A 806 32.26 1.79 9.90
C ASP A 806 31.67 2.86 8.96
N SER A 807 31.65 4.11 9.36
CA SER A 807 31.09 5.21 8.57
C SER A 807 31.77 5.45 7.21
N LYS A 808 32.96 4.90 6.99
CA LYS A 808 33.79 5.16 5.80
C LYS A 808 34.30 3.90 5.13
N ASN A 809 34.40 2.78 5.85
CA ASN A 809 35.12 1.59 5.42
C ASN A 809 34.25 0.34 5.57
N ILE A 810 34.57 -0.69 4.80
CA ILE A 810 34.15 -2.06 5.04
C ILE A 810 35.30 -2.94 5.40
N THR A 811 35.05 -3.98 6.19
CA THR A 811 36.02 -5.01 6.54
C THR A 811 35.51 -6.36 6.03
N TYR A 812 36.39 -7.07 5.31
CA TYR A 812 36.11 -8.41 4.79
C TYR A 812 37.28 -9.37 5.02
N ILE A 813 37.03 -10.66 4.97
CA ILE A 813 37.99 -11.71 4.94
C ILE A 813 38.21 -12.15 3.50
N ASP A 814 39.45 -12.12 3.04
CA ASP A 814 39.85 -12.68 1.74
C ASP A 814 40.00 -14.20 1.88
N THR A 815 39.17 -14.95 1.18
CA THR A 815 39.07 -16.41 1.27
C THR A 815 40.34 -17.12 0.76
N ALA A 816 41.13 -16.47 -0.09
CA ALA A 816 42.35 -17.04 -0.65
C ALA A 816 43.57 -16.90 0.29
N SER A 817 43.62 -15.81 1.06
CA SER A 817 44.73 -15.49 1.94
C SER A 817 44.42 -15.63 3.43
N ASP A 818 43.19 -15.91 3.80
CA ASP A 818 42.68 -15.89 5.18
C ASP A 818 43.04 -14.60 5.92
N SER A 819 43.11 -13.49 5.20
CA SER A 819 43.46 -12.19 5.76
C SER A 819 42.25 -11.27 5.88
N MET A 820 42.22 -10.54 6.99
CA MET A 820 41.22 -9.48 7.18
C MET A 820 41.71 -8.21 6.47
N VAL A 821 40.89 -7.67 5.60
CA VAL A 821 41.19 -6.49 4.77
C VAL A 821 40.15 -5.41 5.05
N THR A 822 40.62 -4.18 5.27
CA THR A 822 39.73 -3.00 5.40
C THR A 822 40.00 -2.06 4.24
N VAL A 823 38.91 -1.69 3.53
CA VAL A 823 38.97 -0.79 2.36
C VAL A 823 37.94 0.30 2.49
N ALA A 824 38.12 1.43 1.81
CA ALA A 824 37.10 2.48 1.76
C ALA A 824 35.83 1.96 1.11
N LEU A 825 34.66 2.37 1.64
CA LEU A 825 33.36 1.96 1.10
C LEU A 825 33.20 2.30 -0.39
N THR A 826 33.80 3.42 -0.84
CA THR A 826 33.79 3.83 -2.25
C THR A 826 34.58 2.88 -3.15
N ASP A 827 35.67 2.31 -2.65
CA ASP A 827 36.50 1.38 -3.42
C ASP A 827 35.91 -0.02 -3.42
N ALA A 828 35.32 -0.44 -2.31
CA ALA A 828 34.48 -1.63 -2.25
C ALA A 828 33.30 -1.57 -3.21
N SER A 829 32.58 -0.42 -3.27
CA SER A 829 31.49 -0.22 -4.21
C SER A 829 31.93 -0.37 -5.67
N LYS A 830 33.11 0.15 -6.03
CA LYS A 830 33.65 -0.04 -7.37
C LYS A 830 34.00 -1.50 -7.66
N MET A 831 34.64 -2.18 -6.67
CA MET A 831 34.99 -3.58 -6.78
C MET A 831 33.79 -4.47 -7.05
N PHE A 832 32.73 -4.37 -6.23
CA PHE A 832 31.55 -5.20 -6.38
C PHE A 832 30.73 -4.84 -7.61
N ASN A 833 30.65 -3.55 -7.96
CA ASN A 833 29.93 -3.10 -9.15
C ASN A 833 30.51 -3.67 -10.46
N GLN A 834 31.83 -3.89 -10.54
CA GLN A 834 32.47 -4.56 -11.66
C GLN A 834 31.99 -6.01 -11.86
N TRP A 835 31.45 -6.63 -10.82
CA TRP A 835 30.94 -8.00 -10.80
C TRP A 835 29.45 -8.04 -10.53
N GLU A 836 28.70 -7.04 -11.05
CA GLU A 836 27.24 -6.94 -11.04
C GLU A 836 26.61 -6.95 -9.64
N ASN A 837 27.39 -6.62 -8.60
CA ASN A 837 26.92 -6.61 -7.22
C ASN A 837 26.22 -7.94 -6.85
N VAL A 838 26.90 -9.06 -7.05
CA VAL A 838 26.43 -10.40 -6.64
C VAL A 838 26.83 -10.65 -5.20
N PHE A 839 25.84 -10.89 -4.34
CA PHE A 839 26.00 -11.17 -2.93
C PHE A 839 25.18 -12.39 -2.51
N ILE A 840 25.72 -13.12 -1.50
CA ILE A 840 25.03 -14.23 -0.86
C ILE A 840 25.03 -13.97 0.65
N THR A 841 23.90 -14.14 1.27
CA THR A 841 23.73 -13.98 2.72
C THR A 841 22.52 -14.79 3.20
N TYR A 842 22.07 -14.56 4.42
CA TYR A 842 20.88 -15.19 4.97
C TYR A 842 20.24 -14.28 6.00
N TYR A 843 19.03 -14.63 6.44
CA TYR A 843 18.42 -14.11 7.65
C TYR A 843 17.90 -15.26 8.51
N MET A 844 17.65 -14.98 9.78
CA MET A 844 17.07 -15.96 10.72
C MET A 844 15.54 -15.90 10.61
N ASN A 845 14.92 -17.06 10.35
CA ASN A 845 13.45 -17.20 10.31
C ASN A 845 12.90 -17.31 11.71
#